data_710749cc5ef164f6f335c086f655f7c1
#
_entry.id   710749cc5ef164f6f335c086f655f7c1
#
_cell.length_a   1.000
_cell.length_b   1.000
_cell.length_c   1.000
_cell.angle_alpha   90.00
_cell.angle_beta   90.00
_cell.angle_gamma   90.00
#
_symmetry.space_group_name_H-M   'P 1'
#
loop_
_entity.id
_entity.type
_entity.pdbx_description
1 polymer ?
#
loop_
_entity_poly.entity_id
_entity_poly.type
_entity_poly.pdbx_seq_one_letter_code
_entity_poly.pdbx_strand_id
1 'polypeptide(L)'
;MKHHHIIVLFLLTSAWAQDKPFPVVSTVDAPRIAGRPVQLDSGGKLLPWPIPDDTGYSYSSHFLTQWSILWDQYNRQRYHYFHCCFDFDRTTFEMQPDWHWANSTGYLRAMLQGFMERLYPYTGDPNTLVFLQDFIDYELENGLTPEGYVWAGVPYASANPGDHHYSGWSRHGEDYIEPHVVGEDGYAYLRFYEMTGNTKYLRTAIRCAEALAKNYKSGDAKNSPWPVRCYARDGKFQGEGMGPYSANVVEPIMLFDELIRLEQGDVTAYRRVRQGAWEWLHKYPMKNNVWVGYFEDVPPRMENMNQVIPLEYARYILLHPEKDLEWRDNARKLIEWVKTTPKWPKYIVHGATVTTEQGDGKSFCCGAPNECCDSHTSRLAALEALYYARTGDTALKEEAFRSFNWVTYFQGMPPNAHTPFGNQWWFTDEFADGPRRMMDAFWAVPEWAPADESHLVGSDSVVTKIAYGKGSVTYSTFDPNSTDVLRLNFAPDSVWSGGGKLARRNDLRQEGYTFDNTSRVLRIRHERSRDVDVQGTAAEPIPLVIDFDNPHVGANVALRGQYPSGVIDWGRGEWKVCPPGGRMSTFSLCAAGDSAKKAQFRFSYPRTLMRLDVYNPLGQEVILTIRAPEMREVTFTLKPGALQRIKTGWMNRASAVSLESESLSALRFDNLAYSPYIWASLNFSE
;
A
#
# COMPACT_ATOMS: atom_id res chain seq x y z
N MET A 1 44.78 33.48 44.14
CA MET A 1 44.28 32.79 42.91
C MET A 1 42.79 32.54 43.12
N LYS A 2 41.93 33.31 42.50
CA LYS A 2 40.49 33.17 42.63
C LYS A 2 39.95 32.29 41.51
N HIS A 3 39.38 31.14 41.85
CA HIS A 3 38.69 30.26 40.90
C HIS A 3 37.29 30.83 40.65
N HIS A 4 37.04 31.25 39.41
CA HIS A 4 35.69 31.58 38.95
C HIS A 4 35.05 30.30 38.42
N HIS A 5 34.00 29.84 39.10
CA HIS A 5 33.10 28.82 38.58
C HIS A 5 32.13 29.52 37.61
N ILE A 6 32.24 29.18 36.34
CA ILE A 6 31.24 29.53 35.34
C ILE A 6 30.15 28.50 35.43
N ILE A 7 28.99 28.86 35.97
CA ILE A 7 27.75 28.08 35.92
C ILE A 7 27.18 28.31 34.52
N VAL A 8 27.30 27.33 33.64
CA VAL A 8 26.60 27.30 32.37
C VAL A 8 25.16 26.84 32.64
N LEU A 9 24.26 27.81 32.65
CA LEU A 9 22.82 27.56 32.70
C LEU A 9 22.39 27.03 31.34
N PHE A 10 22.16 25.72 31.24
CA PHE A 10 21.44 25.13 30.12
C PHE A 10 19.97 25.58 30.24
N LEU A 11 19.64 26.61 29.50
CA LEU A 11 18.25 26.87 29.15
C LEU A 11 17.78 25.75 28.24
N LEU A 12 17.09 24.79 28.83
CA LEU A 12 16.23 23.88 28.11
C LEU A 12 15.09 24.71 27.51
N THR A 13 15.32 25.29 26.35
CA THR A 13 14.23 25.70 25.50
C THR A 13 13.53 24.43 25.07
N SER A 14 12.39 24.15 25.68
CA SER A 14 11.42 23.24 25.13
C SER A 14 11.13 23.72 23.71
N ALA A 15 11.73 23.07 22.74
CA ALA A 15 11.33 23.24 21.35
C ALA A 15 9.90 22.72 21.27
N TRP A 16 8.95 23.62 21.39
CA TRP A 16 7.59 23.38 20.93
C TRP A 16 7.73 22.93 19.50
N ALA A 17 7.20 21.75 19.18
CA ALA A 17 7.06 21.34 17.79
C ALA A 17 6.33 22.48 17.07
N GLN A 18 7.07 23.27 16.29
CA GLN A 18 6.45 24.26 15.43
C GLN A 18 5.55 23.48 14.48
N ASP A 19 4.26 23.85 14.48
CA ASP A 19 3.33 23.38 13.46
C ASP A 19 4.01 23.63 12.10
N LYS A 20 4.46 22.57 11.44
CA LYS A 20 5.16 22.73 10.17
C LYS A 20 4.16 23.20 9.14
N PRO A 21 4.41 24.30 8.44
CA PRO A 21 3.52 24.73 7.38
C PRO A 21 3.49 23.65 6.28
N PHE A 22 2.33 23.46 5.67
CA PHE A 22 2.25 22.61 4.48
C PHE A 22 3.20 23.15 3.40
N PRO A 23 3.82 22.27 2.62
CA PRO A 23 4.78 22.70 1.63
C PRO A 23 4.16 23.71 0.68
N VAL A 24 4.86 24.81 0.46
CA VAL A 24 4.47 25.84 -0.50
C VAL A 24 4.48 25.19 -1.89
N VAL A 25 3.31 25.10 -2.51
CA VAL A 25 3.19 24.63 -3.88
C VAL A 25 3.81 25.67 -4.79
N SER A 26 4.85 25.29 -5.53
CA SER A 26 5.59 26.22 -6.37
C SER A 26 4.75 26.77 -7.54
N THR A 27 5.26 27.82 -8.14
CA THR A 27 4.67 28.58 -9.24
C THR A 27 4.37 27.72 -10.49
N VAL A 28 3.58 28.27 -11.42
CA VAL A 28 3.08 27.63 -12.66
C VAL A 28 4.15 26.94 -13.50
N ASP A 29 5.43 27.34 -13.38
CA ASP A 29 6.55 26.82 -14.16
C ASP A 29 7.39 25.73 -13.44
N ALA A 30 6.95 25.27 -12.23
CA ALA A 30 7.70 24.24 -11.54
C ALA A 30 7.56 22.87 -12.20
N PRO A 31 8.61 22.02 -12.18
CA PRO A 31 8.52 20.66 -12.62
C PRO A 31 7.38 19.92 -11.88
N ARG A 32 6.69 19.06 -12.58
CA ARG A 32 5.58 18.27 -12.05
C ARG A 32 5.79 16.80 -12.29
N ILE A 33 5.30 15.99 -11.35
CA ILE A 33 5.13 14.54 -11.49
C ILE A 33 3.66 14.25 -11.26
N ALA A 34 3.01 13.55 -12.18
CA ALA A 34 1.57 13.27 -12.13
C ALA A 34 0.72 14.54 -11.86
N GLY A 35 1.06 15.65 -12.50
CA GLY A 35 0.41 16.95 -12.31
C GLY A 35 0.70 17.65 -10.98
N ARG A 36 1.49 17.04 -10.07
CA ARG A 36 1.82 17.53 -8.73
C ARG A 36 3.16 18.24 -8.73
N PRO A 37 3.28 19.40 -8.07
CA PRO A 37 4.56 20.11 -7.99
C PRO A 37 5.63 19.26 -7.32
N VAL A 38 6.80 19.21 -7.93
CA VAL A 38 7.96 18.49 -7.42
C VAL A 38 8.53 19.21 -6.19
N GLN A 39 8.83 18.44 -5.15
CA GLN A 39 9.45 18.90 -3.93
C GLN A 39 10.84 18.31 -3.78
N LEU A 40 11.83 19.15 -3.49
CA LEU A 40 13.23 18.78 -3.43
C LEU A 40 13.85 19.17 -2.08
N ASP A 41 14.79 18.37 -1.61
CA ASP A 41 15.64 18.74 -0.49
C ASP A 41 16.70 19.77 -0.90
N SER A 42 17.51 20.24 0.05
CA SER A 42 18.58 21.21 -0.21
C SER A 42 19.66 20.70 -1.17
N GLY A 43 19.75 19.38 -1.37
CA GLY A 43 20.65 18.74 -2.33
C GLY A 43 20.04 18.52 -3.71
N GLY A 44 18.81 19.00 -3.94
CA GLY A 44 18.07 18.82 -5.20
C GLY A 44 17.53 17.42 -5.42
N LYS A 45 17.41 16.61 -4.37
CA LYS A 45 16.87 15.26 -4.45
C LYS A 45 15.38 15.24 -4.11
N LEU A 46 14.65 14.34 -4.75
CA LEU A 46 13.21 14.21 -4.63
C LEU A 46 12.77 13.86 -3.21
N LEU A 47 11.80 14.61 -2.69
CA LEU A 47 11.10 14.38 -1.44
C LEU A 47 9.71 13.76 -1.67
N PRO A 48 9.11 13.08 -0.67
CA PRO A 48 7.82 12.44 -0.84
C PRO A 48 6.67 13.45 -0.93
N TRP A 49 5.60 13.06 -1.57
CA TRP A 49 4.35 13.79 -1.64
C TRP A 49 3.28 13.10 -0.76
N PRO A 50 2.36 13.77 -0.04
CA PRO A 50 2.15 15.22 -0.07
C PRO A 50 2.98 16.02 0.96
N ILE A 51 3.53 15.38 1.99
CA ILE A 51 4.25 16.03 3.08
C ILE A 51 5.72 15.62 3.05
N PRO A 52 6.62 16.49 2.53
CA PRO A 52 8.02 16.14 2.33
C PRO A 52 8.79 15.80 3.61
N ASP A 53 8.42 16.44 4.70
CA ASP A 53 9.07 16.26 6.00
C ASP A 53 8.48 15.09 6.83
N ASP A 54 7.42 14.46 6.33
CA ASP A 54 6.77 13.31 6.97
C ASP A 54 6.66 12.14 5.99
N THR A 55 7.75 11.38 5.89
CA THR A 55 7.82 10.19 5.03
C THR A 55 6.78 9.16 5.42
N GLY A 56 6.58 8.94 6.72
CA GLY A 56 5.64 7.94 7.21
C GLY A 56 4.21 8.24 6.79
N TYR A 57 3.78 9.47 6.98
CA TYR A 57 2.48 9.92 6.52
C TYR A 57 2.35 9.82 4.98
N SER A 58 3.34 10.31 4.25
CA SER A 58 3.29 10.35 2.78
C SER A 58 3.20 8.95 2.17
N TYR A 59 3.96 7.99 2.70
CA TYR A 59 3.92 6.61 2.24
C TYR A 59 2.62 5.91 2.62
N SER A 60 2.19 6.06 3.88
CA SER A 60 0.91 5.49 4.34
C SER A 60 -0.27 6.05 3.56
N SER A 61 -0.29 7.36 3.35
CA SER A 61 -1.31 8.04 2.58
C SER A 61 -1.44 7.48 1.16
N HIS A 62 -0.33 7.09 0.52
CA HIS A 62 -0.34 6.51 -0.82
C HIS A 62 -1.20 5.24 -0.87
N PHE A 63 -0.87 4.20 -0.13
CA PHE A 63 -1.58 2.93 -0.22
C PHE A 63 -2.95 2.93 0.48
N LEU A 64 -3.13 3.77 1.50
CA LEU A 64 -4.44 3.91 2.16
C LEU A 64 -5.45 4.65 1.28
N THR A 65 -5.02 5.64 0.50
CA THR A 65 -5.90 6.28 -0.51
C THR A 65 -6.34 5.26 -1.55
N GLN A 66 -5.44 4.43 -2.01
CA GLN A 66 -5.78 3.40 -2.98
C GLN A 66 -6.75 2.36 -2.41
N TRP A 67 -6.54 1.89 -1.18
CA TRP A 67 -7.50 1.02 -0.50
C TRP A 67 -8.89 1.67 -0.37
N SER A 68 -8.93 2.93 0.05
CA SER A 68 -10.20 3.66 0.17
C SER A 68 -10.97 3.71 -1.15
N ILE A 69 -10.28 3.96 -2.25
CA ILE A 69 -10.90 3.97 -3.59
C ILE A 69 -11.40 2.59 -3.98
N LEU A 70 -10.61 1.53 -3.80
CA LEU A 70 -11.02 0.15 -4.08
C LEU A 70 -12.26 -0.23 -3.27
N TRP A 71 -12.25 0.06 -1.97
CA TRP A 71 -13.37 -0.24 -1.09
C TRP A 71 -14.64 0.54 -1.45
N ASP A 72 -14.51 1.83 -1.78
CA ASP A 72 -15.65 2.66 -2.21
C ASP A 72 -16.25 2.14 -3.51
N GLN A 73 -15.41 1.78 -4.49
CA GLN A 73 -15.85 1.20 -5.76
C GLN A 73 -16.54 -0.15 -5.57
N TYR A 74 -15.95 -1.03 -4.77
CA TYR A 74 -16.56 -2.30 -4.43
C TYR A 74 -17.95 -2.14 -3.81
N ASN A 75 -18.10 -1.24 -2.84
CA ASN A 75 -19.38 -0.98 -2.19
C ASN A 75 -20.44 -0.40 -3.13
N ARG A 76 -20.06 0.41 -4.11
CA ARG A 76 -20.99 1.02 -5.08
C ARG A 76 -21.43 0.05 -6.16
N GLN A 77 -20.50 -0.71 -6.71
CA GLN A 77 -20.73 -1.48 -7.94
C GLN A 77 -20.77 -2.99 -7.72
N ARG A 78 -20.26 -3.49 -6.60
CA ARG A 78 -20.21 -4.92 -6.30
C ARG A 78 -19.51 -5.74 -7.41
N TYR A 79 -18.44 -5.19 -7.99
CA TYR A 79 -17.60 -5.96 -8.89
C TYR A 79 -16.90 -7.07 -8.11
N HIS A 80 -17.05 -8.29 -8.60
CA HIS A 80 -16.44 -9.47 -8.01
C HIS A 80 -15.09 -9.82 -8.64
N TYR A 81 -14.69 -9.09 -9.65
CA TYR A 81 -13.38 -9.22 -10.25
C TYR A 81 -12.88 -7.89 -10.78
N PHE A 82 -11.58 -7.73 -10.74
CA PHE A 82 -10.88 -6.64 -11.38
C PHE A 82 -9.91 -7.25 -12.38
N HIS A 83 -9.66 -6.60 -13.46
CA HIS A 83 -8.47 -6.86 -14.26
C HIS A 83 -7.65 -5.58 -14.45
N CYS A 84 -6.42 -5.73 -14.88
CA CYS A 84 -5.45 -4.62 -14.89
C CYS A 84 -5.91 -3.40 -15.68
N CYS A 85 -6.91 -3.54 -16.53
CA CYS A 85 -7.35 -2.54 -17.46
C CYS A 85 -8.80 -2.12 -17.23
N PHE A 86 -9.07 -1.61 -16.05
CA PHE A 86 -10.30 -0.89 -15.81
C PHE A 86 -10.12 0.58 -16.16
N ASP A 87 -11.07 1.13 -16.89
CA ASP A 87 -11.22 2.57 -17.02
C ASP A 87 -12.13 3.11 -15.91
N PHE A 88 -11.88 4.33 -15.49
CA PHE A 88 -12.70 5.04 -14.51
C PHE A 88 -13.38 6.22 -15.17
N ASP A 89 -14.66 6.39 -14.93
CA ASP A 89 -15.30 7.68 -15.18
C ASP A 89 -14.69 8.72 -14.23
N ARG A 90 -14.08 9.74 -14.79
CA ARG A 90 -13.36 10.77 -14.02
C ARG A 90 -14.25 11.64 -13.15
N THR A 91 -15.56 11.61 -13.41
CA THR A 91 -16.53 12.42 -12.67
C THR A 91 -17.19 11.63 -11.56
N THR A 92 -17.57 10.37 -11.86
CA THR A 92 -18.29 9.50 -10.94
C THR A 92 -17.38 8.57 -10.18
N PHE A 93 -16.17 8.35 -10.63
CA PHE A 93 -15.25 7.30 -10.16
C PHE A 93 -15.79 5.89 -10.36
N GLU A 94 -16.73 5.70 -11.25
CA GLU A 94 -17.23 4.39 -11.60
C GLU A 94 -16.26 3.66 -12.51
N MET A 95 -15.90 2.44 -12.12
CA MET A 95 -15.06 1.59 -12.94
C MET A 95 -15.85 1.10 -14.16
N GLN A 96 -15.21 1.20 -15.32
CA GLN A 96 -15.73 0.68 -16.59
C GLN A 96 -14.80 -0.45 -17.04
N PRO A 97 -15.30 -1.65 -17.32
CA PRO A 97 -14.44 -2.70 -17.87
C PRO A 97 -13.94 -2.31 -19.24
N ASP A 98 -12.62 -2.37 -19.44
CA ASP A 98 -12.02 -2.16 -20.75
C ASP A 98 -11.88 -3.49 -21.49
N TRP A 99 -12.35 -3.52 -22.73
CA TRP A 99 -12.35 -4.68 -23.61
C TRP A 99 -10.98 -5.08 -24.15
N HIS A 100 -10.00 -4.18 -24.13
CA HIS A 100 -8.82 -4.30 -24.97
C HIS A 100 -7.76 -5.22 -24.37
N TRP A 101 -7.81 -5.46 -23.05
CA TRP A 101 -6.85 -6.26 -22.33
C TRP A 101 -7.54 -7.31 -21.47
N ALA A 102 -7.78 -8.43 -22.05
CA ALA A 102 -8.22 -9.59 -21.31
C ALA A 102 -7.03 -10.24 -20.60
N ASN A 103 -6.39 -9.50 -19.72
CA ASN A 103 -5.28 -10.01 -18.96
C ASN A 103 -5.74 -10.55 -17.63
N SER A 104 -5.18 -11.64 -17.30
CA SER A 104 -4.85 -12.21 -16.03
C SER A 104 -5.56 -11.58 -14.81
N THR A 105 -6.87 -11.77 -14.71
CA THR A 105 -7.58 -11.49 -13.45
C THR A 105 -7.02 -12.32 -12.29
N GLY A 106 -6.45 -13.49 -12.57
CA GLY A 106 -5.73 -14.29 -11.63
C GLY A 106 -4.53 -13.58 -11.03
N TYR A 107 -3.69 -13.03 -11.88
CA TYR A 107 -2.53 -12.27 -11.46
C TYR A 107 -2.91 -11.06 -10.58
N LEU A 108 -3.91 -10.29 -10.98
CA LEU A 108 -4.39 -9.18 -10.17
C LEU A 108 -4.99 -9.61 -8.83
N ARG A 109 -5.65 -10.77 -8.76
CA ARG A 109 -6.15 -11.32 -7.49
C ARG A 109 -5.03 -11.63 -6.54
N ALA A 110 -3.99 -12.30 -7.01
CA ALA A 110 -2.84 -12.59 -6.17
C ALA A 110 -2.12 -11.32 -5.71
N MET A 111 -2.05 -10.28 -6.55
CA MET A 111 -1.55 -8.96 -6.14
C MET A 111 -2.43 -8.34 -5.06
N LEU A 112 -3.74 -8.33 -5.24
CA LEU A 112 -4.69 -7.81 -4.24
C LEU A 112 -4.61 -8.59 -2.94
N GLN A 113 -4.52 -9.92 -3.01
CA GLN A 113 -4.31 -10.76 -1.84
C GLN A 113 -3.03 -10.37 -1.09
N GLY A 114 -1.91 -10.26 -1.80
CA GLY A 114 -0.63 -9.88 -1.21
C GLY A 114 -0.65 -8.47 -0.58
N PHE A 115 -1.39 -7.54 -1.17
CA PHE A 115 -1.63 -6.23 -0.59
C PHE A 115 -2.48 -6.32 0.68
N MET A 116 -3.63 -6.98 0.63
CA MET A 116 -4.55 -7.06 1.76
C MET A 116 -3.98 -7.87 2.92
N GLU A 117 -3.18 -8.91 2.65
CA GLU A 117 -2.47 -9.70 3.67
C GLU A 117 -1.56 -8.81 4.54
N ARG A 118 -1.01 -7.74 3.96
CA ARG A 118 -0.18 -6.77 4.68
C ARG A 118 -1.00 -5.60 5.23
N LEU A 119 -2.00 -5.16 4.49
CA LEU A 119 -2.86 -4.04 4.87
C LEU A 119 -3.69 -4.37 6.10
N TYR A 120 -4.22 -5.59 6.19
CA TYR A 120 -4.99 -6.02 7.34
C TYR A 120 -4.21 -5.91 8.66
N PRO A 121 -3.02 -6.50 8.81
CA PRO A 121 -2.24 -6.31 10.02
C PRO A 121 -1.80 -4.86 10.24
N TYR A 122 -1.54 -4.11 9.18
CA TYR A 122 -1.15 -2.71 9.30
C TYR A 122 -2.29 -1.83 9.84
N THR A 123 -3.53 -2.05 9.39
CA THR A 123 -4.68 -1.20 9.72
C THR A 123 -5.57 -1.77 10.82
N GLY A 124 -5.67 -3.09 10.92
CA GLY A 124 -6.72 -3.77 11.70
C GLY A 124 -8.11 -3.67 11.06
N ASP A 125 -8.22 -3.25 9.78
CA ASP A 125 -9.50 -3.06 9.10
C ASP A 125 -10.08 -4.39 8.61
N PRO A 126 -11.17 -4.91 9.22
CA PRO A 126 -11.77 -6.17 8.80
C PRO A 126 -12.41 -6.11 7.40
N ASN A 127 -12.68 -4.92 6.87
CA ASN A 127 -13.24 -4.77 5.53
C ASN A 127 -12.30 -5.31 4.45
N THR A 128 -10.98 -5.32 4.73
CA THR A 128 -9.99 -5.97 3.85
C THR A 128 -10.28 -7.46 3.67
N LEU A 129 -10.64 -8.14 4.76
CA LEU A 129 -10.97 -9.57 4.72
C LEU A 129 -12.32 -9.83 4.04
N VAL A 130 -13.32 -8.97 4.29
CA VAL A 130 -14.63 -9.04 3.61
C VAL A 130 -14.47 -8.88 2.11
N PHE A 131 -13.70 -7.89 1.68
CA PHE A 131 -13.41 -7.64 0.27
C PHE A 131 -12.74 -8.86 -0.39
N LEU A 132 -11.67 -9.37 0.22
CA LEU A 132 -10.96 -10.54 -0.30
C LEU A 132 -11.82 -11.79 -0.37
N GLN A 133 -12.61 -12.03 0.67
CA GLN A 133 -13.46 -13.21 0.73
C GLN A 133 -14.46 -13.22 -0.42
N ASP A 134 -15.16 -12.11 -0.63
CA ASP A 134 -16.16 -12.00 -1.70
C ASP A 134 -15.51 -12.17 -3.08
N PHE A 135 -14.35 -11.56 -3.25
CA PHE A 135 -13.61 -11.59 -4.49
C PHE A 135 -13.08 -12.99 -4.85
N ILE A 136 -12.47 -13.67 -3.87
CA ILE A 136 -11.96 -15.03 -4.05
C ILE A 136 -13.12 -16.03 -4.21
N ASP A 137 -14.18 -15.91 -3.41
CA ASP A 137 -15.33 -16.81 -3.46
C ASP A 137 -16.02 -16.78 -4.82
N TYR A 138 -16.20 -15.59 -5.37
CA TYR A 138 -16.76 -15.43 -6.71
C TYR A 138 -15.93 -16.16 -7.77
N GLU A 139 -14.60 -16.08 -7.69
CA GLU A 139 -13.72 -16.84 -8.59
C GLU A 139 -13.84 -18.34 -8.41
N LEU A 140 -13.84 -18.83 -7.17
CA LEU A 140 -13.96 -20.25 -6.91
C LEU A 140 -15.28 -20.85 -7.43
N GLU A 141 -16.33 -20.04 -7.49
CA GLU A 141 -17.63 -20.45 -8.01
C GLU A 141 -17.71 -20.34 -9.54
N ASN A 142 -17.04 -19.39 -10.15
CA ASN A 142 -17.25 -19.04 -11.56
C ASN A 142 -16.00 -19.13 -12.44
N GLY A 143 -14.80 -19.16 -11.85
CA GLY A 143 -13.55 -18.96 -12.56
C GLY A 143 -12.62 -20.16 -12.66
N LEU A 144 -13.05 -21.35 -12.20
CA LEU A 144 -12.22 -22.55 -12.27
C LEU A 144 -12.49 -23.34 -13.56
N THR A 145 -11.41 -23.92 -14.08
CA THR A 145 -11.47 -24.78 -15.27
C THR A 145 -12.26 -26.06 -15.01
N PRO A 146 -13.01 -26.58 -16.01
CA PRO A 146 -13.83 -27.78 -15.87
C PRO A 146 -13.06 -29.04 -15.49
N GLU A 147 -13.74 -29.92 -14.77
CA GLU A 147 -13.25 -31.29 -14.54
C GLU A 147 -13.10 -32.05 -15.88
N GLY A 148 -12.05 -32.84 -15.99
CA GLY A 148 -11.74 -33.56 -17.23
C GLY A 148 -10.76 -32.87 -18.16
N TYR A 149 -10.44 -31.61 -17.90
CA TYR A 149 -9.38 -30.89 -18.59
C TYR A 149 -8.00 -31.38 -18.16
N VAL A 150 -6.98 -31.11 -18.96
CA VAL A 150 -5.57 -31.38 -18.58
C VAL A 150 -5.19 -30.51 -17.35
N TRP A 151 -5.67 -29.29 -17.33
CA TRP A 151 -5.56 -28.35 -16.21
C TRP A 151 -6.93 -28.17 -15.55
N ALA A 152 -7.40 -29.21 -14.86
CA ALA A 152 -8.72 -29.22 -14.23
C ALA A 152 -8.72 -28.55 -12.86
N GLY A 153 -9.80 -27.80 -12.57
CA GLY A 153 -10.08 -27.21 -11.25
C GLY A 153 -9.09 -26.13 -10.82
N VAL A 154 -8.44 -25.47 -11.76
CA VAL A 154 -7.52 -24.36 -11.55
C VAL A 154 -8.11 -23.05 -12.08
N PRO A 155 -7.70 -21.88 -11.59
CA PRO A 155 -8.20 -20.62 -12.08
C PRO A 155 -7.84 -20.39 -13.55
N TYR A 156 -8.77 -19.83 -14.30
CA TYR A 156 -8.48 -19.26 -15.61
C TYR A 156 -7.56 -18.04 -15.47
N ALA A 157 -6.74 -17.79 -16.48
CA ALA A 157 -5.83 -16.66 -16.48
C ALA A 157 -6.58 -15.31 -16.46
N SER A 158 -7.73 -15.24 -17.15
CA SER A 158 -8.47 -13.99 -17.27
C SER A 158 -9.98 -14.19 -17.30
N ALA A 159 -10.71 -13.12 -17.00
CA ALA A 159 -12.15 -13.02 -17.23
C ALA A 159 -12.43 -12.55 -18.65
N ASN A 160 -13.65 -12.77 -19.12
CA ASN A 160 -14.16 -12.12 -20.33
C ASN A 160 -14.73 -10.75 -19.93
N PRO A 161 -14.08 -9.64 -20.30
CA PRO A 161 -14.60 -8.32 -20.00
C PRO A 161 -15.90 -8.08 -20.77
N GLY A 162 -16.88 -7.55 -20.09
CA GLY A 162 -18.17 -7.21 -20.66
C GLY A 162 -19.32 -8.14 -20.30
N ASP A 163 -19.11 -9.43 -20.11
CA ASP A 163 -20.13 -10.35 -19.63
C ASP A 163 -19.90 -10.85 -18.19
N HIS A 164 -18.89 -10.33 -17.52
CA HIS A 164 -18.57 -10.66 -16.13
C HIS A 164 -18.35 -12.17 -15.91
N HIS A 165 -17.68 -12.81 -16.85
CA HIS A 165 -17.49 -14.25 -16.90
C HIS A 165 -16.02 -14.64 -16.99
N TYR A 166 -15.60 -15.60 -16.19
CA TYR A 166 -14.25 -16.17 -16.26
C TYR A 166 -14.23 -17.25 -17.33
N SER A 167 -13.46 -17.05 -18.38
CA SER A 167 -13.38 -18.00 -19.50
C SER A 167 -11.97 -18.23 -20.01
N GLY A 168 -10.98 -17.59 -19.40
CA GLY A 168 -9.63 -17.56 -19.97
C GLY A 168 -9.57 -16.83 -21.30
N TRP A 169 -10.46 -15.84 -21.50
CA TRP A 169 -10.53 -15.09 -22.74
C TRP A 169 -9.29 -14.22 -22.93
N SER A 170 -8.78 -14.17 -24.15
CA SER A 170 -7.76 -13.23 -24.58
C SER A 170 -8.04 -12.84 -26.05
N ARG A 171 -7.28 -11.89 -26.60
CA ARG A 171 -7.34 -11.58 -28.05
C ARG A 171 -7.13 -12.80 -28.96
N HIS A 172 -6.70 -13.93 -28.42
CA HIS A 172 -6.47 -15.18 -29.12
C HIS A 172 -7.58 -16.21 -28.92
N GLY A 173 -8.64 -15.88 -28.18
CA GLY A 173 -9.79 -16.76 -27.90
C GLY A 173 -9.93 -17.12 -26.40
N GLU A 174 -10.72 -18.12 -26.12
CA GLU A 174 -11.05 -18.57 -24.76
C GLU A 174 -10.19 -19.75 -24.31
N ASP A 175 -10.36 -20.15 -23.04
CA ASP A 175 -9.87 -21.39 -22.46
C ASP A 175 -8.38 -21.42 -22.10
N TYR A 176 -7.81 -20.26 -21.75
CA TYR A 176 -6.41 -20.16 -21.36
C TYR A 176 -6.15 -20.23 -19.87
N ILE A 177 -5.04 -20.87 -19.54
CA ILE A 177 -4.37 -20.74 -18.24
C ILE A 177 -2.91 -20.33 -18.40
N GLU A 178 -2.39 -19.76 -17.36
CA GLU A 178 -0.98 -19.42 -17.21
C GLU A 178 -0.44 -20.16 -16.00
N PRO A 179 0.46 -21.16 -16.18
CA PRO A 179 0.93 -21.97 -15.06
C PRO A 179 1.55 -21.20 -13.90
N HIS A 180 2.22 -20.08 -14.17
CA HIS A 180 2.74 -19.22 -13.10
C HIS A 180 1.61 -18.56 -12.31
N VAL A 181 0.52 -18.11 -12.97
CA VAL A 181 -0.67 -17.57 -12.32
C VAL A 181 -1.39 -18.64 -11.50
N VAL A 182 -1.48 -19.88 -12.01
CA VAL A 182 -2.00 -21.00 -11.21
C VAL A 182 -1.19 -21.19 -9.92
N GLY A 183 0.13 -21.01 -9.98
CA GLY A 183 1.01 -21.03 -8.80
C GLY A 183 0.74 -19.85 -7.86
N GLU A 184 0.63 -18.65 -8.40
CA GLU A 184 0.42 -17.42 -7.64
C GLU A 184 -0.96 -17.39 -6.97
N ASP A 185 -2.03 -17.71 -7.71
CA ASP A 185 -3.38 -17.83 -7.14
C ASP A 185 -3.47 -18.95 -6.10
N GLY A 186 -2.87 -20.11 -6.40
CA GLY A 186 -2.80 -21.23 -5.44
C GLY A 186 -2.11 -20.80 -4.13
N TYR A 187 -1.02 -20.04 -4.21
CA TYR A 187 -0.37 -19.46 -3.05
C TYR A 187 -1.28 -18.45 -2.33
N ALA A 188 -1.96 -17.56 -3.06
CA ALA A 188 -2.89 -16.60 -2.49
C ALA A 188 -4.05 -17.28 -1.73
N TYR A 189 -4.66 -18.35 -2.30
CA TYR A 189 -5.68 -19.14 -1.61
C TYR A 189 -5.14 -19.78 -0.34
N LEU A 190 -3.93 -20.30 -0.38
CA LEU A 190 -3.29 -20.91 0.79
C LEU A 190 -3.07 -19.90 1.91
N ARG A 191 -2.57 -18.70 1.58
CA ARG A 191 -2.43 -17.61 2.55
C ARG A 191 -3.77 -17.17 3.12
N PHE A 192 -4.82 -17.15 2.29
CA PHE A 192 -6.17 -16.82 2.76
C PHE A 192 -6.78 -17.92 3.64
N TYR A 193 -6.43 -19.19 3.39
CA TYR A 193 -6.72 -20.27 4.34
C TYR A 193 -6.05 -20.02 5.69
N GLU A 194 -4.78 -19.66 5.71
CA GLU A 194 -4.05 -19.36 6.94
C GLU A 194 -4.67 -18.17 7.71
N MET A 195 -5.19 -17.15 6.98
CA MET A 195 -5.89 -16.01 7.60
C MET A 195 -7.24 -16.39 8.21
N THR A 196 -8.00 -17.26 7.55
CA THR A 196 -9.43 -17.51 7.86
C THR A 196 -9.70 -18.86 8.50
N GLY A 197 -8.80 -19.84 8.33
CA GLY A 197 -9.01 -21.23 8.73
C GLY A 197 -9.99 -22.00 7.82
N ASN A 198 -10.52 -21.38 6.76
CA ASN A 198 -11.51 -22.02 5.90
C ASN A 198 -10.86 -22.98 4.89
N THR A 199 -11.10 -24.27 5.11
CA THR A 199 -10.48 -25.36 4.32
C THR A 199 -10.86 -25.39 2.84
N LYS A 200 -11.87 -24.63 2.40
CA LYS A 200 -12.17 -24.55 0.95
C LYS A 200 -10.99 -23.94 0.17
N TYR A 201 -10.34 -22.93 0.72
CA TYR A 201 -9.17 -22.29 0.10
C TYR A 201 -7.95 -23.21 0.08
N LEU A 202 -7.73 -23.98 1.16
CA LEU A 202 -6.68 -24.99 1.19
C LEU A 202 -6.90 -26.06 0.11
N ARG A 203 -8.14 -26.56 -0.05
CA ARG A 203 -8.44 -27.56 -1.09
C ARG A 203 -8.18 -27.04 -2.50
N THR A 204 -8.50 -25.76 -2.76
CA THR A 204 -8.23 -25.13 -4.06
C THR A 204 -6.74 -24.95 -4.29
N ALA A 205 -5.99 -24.51 -3.28
CA ALA A 205 -4.52 -24.42 -3.34
C ALA A 205 -3.87 -25.79 -3.64
N ILE A 206 -4.34 -26.85 -2.99
CA ILE A 206 -3.88 -28.23 -3.26
C ILE A 206 -4.18 -28.62 -4.73
N ARG A 207 -5.38 -28.33 -5.25
CA ARG A 207 -5.71 -28.58 -6.67
C ARG A 207 -4.77 -27.86 -7.64
N CYS A 208 -4.45 -26.60 -7.37
CA CYS A 208 -3.46 -25.86 -8.15
C CYS A 208 -2.09 -26.56 -8.15
N ALA A 209 -1.63 -26.96 -6.98
CA ALA A 209 -0.36 -27.68 -6.85
C ALA A 209 -0.36 -29.06 -7.54
N GLU A 210 -1.46 -29.82 -7.44
CA GLU A 210 -1.63 -31.10 -8.13
C GLU A 210 -1.60 -30.94 -9.65
N ALA A 211 -2.30 -29.92 -10.18
CA ALA A 211 -2.29 -29.62 -11.62
C ALA A 211 -0.89 -29.23 -12.10
N LEU A 212 -0.19 -28.38 -11.34
CA LEU A 212 1.20 -28.02 -11.62
C LEU A 212 2.13 -29.24 -11.56
N ALA A 213 2.00 -30.08 -10.55
CA ALA A 213 2.84 -31.27 -10.38
C ALA A 213 2.59 -32.31 -11.49
N LYS A 214 1.32 -32.52 -11.88
CA LYS A 214 0.92 -33.42 -12.96
C LYS A 214 1.46 -32.99 -14.32
N ASN A 215 1.50 -31.69 -14.58
CA ASN A 215 1.91 -31.12 -15.87
C ASN A 215 3.39 -30.68 -15.89
N TYR A 216 4.15 -30.97 -14.83
CA TYR A 216 5.58 -30.67 -14.72
C TYR A 216 6.41 -31.44 -15.75
N LYS A 217 7.39 -30.75 -16.35
CA LYS A 217 8.46 -31.32 -17.18
C LYS A 217 9.81 -30.85 -16.65
N SER A 218 10.86 -31.66 -16.78
CA SER A 218 12.21 -31.27 -16.28
C SER A 218 12.79 -30.03 -16.97
N GLY A 219 12.29 -29.72 -18.17
CA GLY A 219 12.78 -28.59 -18.96
C GLY A 219 14.21 -28.75 -19.47
N ASP A 220 14.61 -27.80 -20.30
CA ASP A 220 15.98 -27.66 -20.86
C ASP A 220 16.26 -26.18 -21.17
N ALA A 221 17.27 -25.88 -21.97
CA ALA A 221 17.62 -24.50 -22.34
C ALA A 221 16.56 -23.80 -23.22
N LYS A 222 15.63 -24.54 -23.83
CA LYS A 222 14.58 -24.03 -24.73
C LYS A 222 13.17 -24.24 -24.20
N ASN A 223 13.01 -25.10 -23.22
CA ASN A 223 11.73 -25.48 -22.65
C ASN A 223 11.79 -25.34 -21.13
N SER A 224 10.92 -24.55 -20.54
CA SER A 224 10.78 -24.44 -19.10
C SER A 224 9.97 -25.61 -18.51
N PRO A 225 9.94 -25.77 -17.18
CA PRO A 225 9.11 -26.77 -16.52
C PRO A 225 7.63 -26.70 -16.90
N TRP A 226 7.13 -25.51 -17.17
CA TRP A 226 5.77 -25.21 -17.64
C TRP A 226 5.83 -24.20 -18.79
N PRO A 227 4.89 -24.22 -19.74
CA PRO A 227 4.80 -23.22 -20.79
C PRO A 227 4.43 -21.85 -20.24
N VAL A 228 4.62 -20.79 -21.03
CA VAL A 228 4.16 -19.43 -20.69
C VAL A 228 2.65 -19.43 -20.46
N ARG A 229 1.90 -19.88 -21.49
CA ARG A 229 0.45 -19.96 -21.53
C ARG A 229 0.04 -21.19 -22.34
N CYS A 230 -1.05 -21.82 -21.96
CA CYS A 230 -1.59 -22.96 -22.73
C CYS A 230 -3.11 -23.05 -22.60
N TYR A 231 -3.73 -23.81 -23.49
CA TYR A 231 -5.14 -24.16 -23.37
C TYR A 231 -5.35 -25.08 -22.17
N ALA A 232 -6.31 -24.77 -21.32
CA ALA A 232 -6.62 -25.56 -20.12
C ALA A 232 -7.05 -26.98 -20.48
N ARG A 233 -7.82 -27.12 -21.57
CA ARG A 233 -8.42 -28.39 -21.99
C ARG A 233 -7.39 -29.46 -22.34
N ASP A 234 -6.36 -29.13 -23.10
CA ASP A 234 -5.43 -30.11 -23.67
C ASP A 234 -3.94 -29.80 -23.44
N GLY A 235 -3.64 -28.69 -22.77
CA GLY A 235 -2.27 -28.25 -22.45
C GLY A 235 -1.45 -27.81 -23.65
N LYS A 236 -2.08 -27.68 -24.85
CA LYS A 236 -1.38 -27.22 -26.05
C LYS A 236 -1.18 -25.72 -26.02
N PHE A 237 -0.15 -25.26 -26.70
CA PHE A 237 0.12 -23.85 -26.90
C PHE A 237 0.28 -23.57 -28.41
N GLN A 238 -0.54 -22.66 -28.93
CA GLN A 238 -0.51 -22.22 -30.32
C GLN A 238 -0.84 -20.72 -30.38
N GLY A 239 -0.05 -19.97 -31.13
CA GLY A 239 -0.29 -18.54 -31.33
C GLY A 239 0.67 -17.63 -30.62
N GLU A 240 0.48 -16.35 -30.84
CA GLU A 240 1.26 -15.28 -30.21
C GLU A 240 0.97 -15.26 -28.70
N GLY A 241 1.98 -15.06 -27.88
CA GLY A 241 1.78 -15.10 -26.43
C GLY A 241 1.85 -16.48 -25.79
N MET A 242 2.01 -17.53 -26.58
CA MET A 242 2.21 -18.89 -26.09
C MET A 242 3.60 -19.39 -26.46
N GLY A 243 4.20 -20.19 -25.63
CA GLY A 243 5.51 -20.74 -25.90
C GLY A 243 5.97 -21.74 -24.84
N PRO A 244 6.98 -22.55 -25.20
CA PRO A 244 7.47 -23.59 -24.32
C PRO A 244 8.43 -23.07 -23.24
N TYR A 245 8.82 -21.79 -23.26
CA TYR A 245 9.80 -21.25 -22.32
C TYR A 245 9.22 -20.06 -21.56
N SER A 246 9.29 -20.13 -20.23
CA SER A 246 9.04 -19.02 -19.30
C SER A 246 9.92 -19.17 -18.09
N ALA A 247 10.59 -18.10 -17.69
CA ALA A 247 11.33 -18.07 -16.43
C ALA A 247 10.43 -17.79 -15.20
N ASN A 248 9.11 -17.63 -15.40
CA ASN A 248 8.11 -17.52 -14.33
C ASN A 248 7.88 -18.88 -13.67
N VAL A 249 8.73 -19.25 -12.73
CA VAL A 249 8.63 -20.54 -12.00
C VAL A 249 8.66 -20.33 -10.48
N VAL A 250 8.88 -19.10 -10.03
CA VAL A 250 8.99 -18.78 -8.59
C VAL A 250 7.65 -18.93 -7.89
N GLU A 251 6.57 -18.52 -8.52
CA GLU A 251 5.22 -18.56 -7.98
C GLU A 251 4.76 -20.03 -7.71
N PRO A 252 4.90 -20.98 -8.66
CA PRO A 252 4.72 -22.39 -8.36
C PRO A 252 5.64 -22.90 -7.23
N ILE A 253 6.89 -22.46 -7.17
CA ILE A 253 7.82 -22.86 -6.10
C ILE A 253 7.32 -22.37 -4.74
N MET A 254 6.82 -21.14 -4.64
CA MET A 254 6.25 -20.58 -3.40
C MET A 254 5.06 -21.40 -2.92
N LEU A 255 4.14 -21.78 -3.81
CA LEU A 255 3.00 -22.64 -3.48
C LEU A 255 3.45 -24.01 -2.96
N PHE A 256 4.42 -24.65 -3.62
CA PHE A 256 4.94 -25.93 -3.17
C PHE A 256 5.66 -25.81 -1.83
N ASP A 257 6.47 -24.78 -1.62
CA ASP A 257 7.20 -24.57 -0.35
C ASP A 257 6.23 -24.47 0.83
N GLU A 258 5.11 -23.74 0.68
CA GLU A 258 4.12 -23.57 1.74
C GLU A 258 3.31 -24.85 1.98
N LEU A 259 2.88 -25.56 0.94
CA LEU A 259 2.20 -26.85 1.10
C LEU A 259 3.11 -27.90 1.73
N ILE A 260 4.41 -27.91 1.40
CA ILE A 260 5.40 -28.77 2.04
C ILE A 260 5.58 -28.39 3.51
N ARG A 261 5.63 -27.10 3.84
CA ARG A 261 5.73 -26.59 5.22
C ARG A 261 4.52 -27.03 6.06
N LEU A 262 3.33 -26.95 5.48
CA LEU A 262 2.06 -27.32 6.13
C LEU A 262 1.78 -28.84 6.12
N GLU A 263 2.60 -29.63 5.45
CA GLU A 263 2.42 -31.08 5.25
C GLU A 263 1.05 -31.41 4.61
N GLN A 264 0.62 -30.62 3.61
CA GLN A 264 -0.66 -30.77 2.94
C GLN A 264 -0.50 -31.24 1.49
N GLY A 265 -1.45 -32.09 1.03
CA GLY A 265 -1.44 -32.66 -0.33
C GLY A 265 -0.34 -33.71 -0.55
N ASP A 266 0.06 -33.93 -1.81
CA ASP A 266 1.16 -34.87 -2.15
C ASP A 266 2.53 -34.23 -1.96
N VAL A 267 2.94 -34.10 -0.70
CA VAL A 267 4.22 -33.50 -0.30
C VAL A 267 5.43 -34.15 -1.02
N THR A 268 5.37 -35.45 -1.32
CA THR A 268 6.47 -36.13 -2.00
C THR A 268 6.59 -35.69 -3.46
N ALA A 269 5.48 -35.60 -4.18
CA ALA A 269 5.48 -35.05 -5.54
C ALA A 269 5.87 -33.59 -5.54
N TYR A 270 5.37 -32.77 -4.58
CA TYR A 270 5.70 -31.36 -4.48
C TYR A 270 7.19 -31.11 -4.24
N ARG A 271 7.83 -31.85 -3.33
CA ARG A 271 9.29 -31.77 -3.11
C ARG A 271 10.08 -32.07 -4.38
N ARG A 272 9.70 -33.12 -5.11
CA ARG A 272 10.37 -33.48 -6.37
C ARG A 272 10.23 -32.39 -7.43
N VAL A 273 9.00 -31.90 -7.63
CA VAL A 273 8.71 -30.88 -8.66
C VAL A 273 9.36 -29.56 -8.30
N ARG A 274 9.22 -29.13 -7.05
CA ARG A 274 9.86 -27.92 -6.51
C ARG A 274 11.37 -27.93 -6.73
N GLN A 275 12.01 -29.06 -6.38
CA GLN A 275 13.47 -29.20 -6.55
C GLN A 275 13.87 -29.15 -8.03
N GLY A 276 13.13 -29.84 -8.89
CA GLY A 276 13.44 -29.83 -10.32
C GLY A 276 13.23 -28.46 -10.99
N ALA A 277 12.20 -27.73 -10.59
CA ALA A 277 11.97 -26.35 -11.06
C ALA A 277 13.07 -25.39 -10.56
N TRP A 278 13.51 -25.55 -9.31
CA TRP A 278 14.61 -24.78 -8.72
C TRP A 278 15.93 -25.03 -9.44
N GLU A 279 16.27 -26.29 -9.68
CA GLU A 279 17.48 -26.65 -10.43
C GLU A 279 17.47 -26.12 -11.86
N TRP A 280 16.31 -26.18 -12.52
CA TRP A 280 16.14 -25.60 -13.84
C TRP A 280 16.35 -24.08 -13.84
N LEU A 281 15.74 -23.37 -12.87
CA LEU A 281 15.84 -21.92 -12.71
C LEU A 281 17.33 -21.47 -12.58
N HIS A 282 18.09 -22.19 -11.75
CA HIS A 282 19.52 -21.91 -11.56
C HIS A 282 20.36 -22.28 -12.79
N LYS A 283 20.07 -23.41 -13.39
CA LYS A 283 20.87 -23.95 -14.50
C LYS A 283 20.73 -23.12 -15.77
N TYR A 284 19.56 -22.57 -16.03
CA TYR A 284 19.26 -21.88 -17.29
C TYR A 284 19.01 -20.39 -17.11
N PRO A 285 17.90 -19.93 -16.51
CA PRO A 285 17.68 -18.48 -16.36
C PRO A 285 18.79 -17.78 -15.63
N MET A 286 19.11 -18.21 -14.43
CA MET A 286 20.04 -17.53 -13.54
C MET A 286 21.48 -17.54 -14.05
N LYS A 287 21.95 -18.70 -14.54
CA LYS A 287 23.30 -18.86 -15.07
C LYS A 287 23.52 -18.02 -16.33
N ASN A 288 22.54 -17.98 -17.21
CA ASN A 288 22.64 -17.37 -18.54
C ASN A 288 22.03 -15.95 -18.62
N ASN A 289 21.43 -15.46 -17.55
CA ASN A 289 20.64 -14.22 -17.52
C ASN A 289 19.53 -14.21 -18.58
N VAL A 290 18.78 -15.29 -18.71
CA VAL A 290 17.68 -15.42 -19.66
C VAL A 290 16.34 -15.34 -18.94
N TRP A 291 15.78 -14.14 -18.86
CA TRP A 291 14.58 -13.78 -18.14
C TRP A 291 13.40 -13.55 -19.12
N VAL A 292 13.13 -14.56 -19.91
CA VAL A 292 12.01 -14.57 -20.86
C VAL A 292 10.79 -15.14 -20.18
N GLY A 293 9.62 -14.60 -20.47
CA GLY A 293 8.35 -15.08 -19.97
C GLY A 293 7.26 -14.09 -20.31
N TYR A 294 6.05 -14.44 -19.93
CA TYR A 294 4.93 -13.56 -20.11
C TYR A 294 4.97 -12.46 -19.04
N PHE A 295 4.80 -11.30 -19.49
CA PHE A 295 4.30 -10.14 -18.79
C PHE A 295 3.42 -9.41 -19.80
N GLU A 296 2.30 -8.85 -19.38
CA GLU A 296 1.24 -8.39 -20.29
C GLU A 296 1.72 -7.48 -21.41
N ASP A 297 2.76 -6.70 -21.18
CA ASP A 297 3.29 -5.73 -22.11
C ASP A 297 4.53 -6.18 -22.86
N VAL A 298 5.15 -7.24 -22.38
CA VAL A 298 6.31 -7.81 -23.05
C VAL A 298 5.86 -9.04 -23.83
N PRO A 299 5.82 -8.96 -25.16
CA PRO A 299 5.51 -10.12 -25.97
C PRO A 299 6.40 -11.29 -25.54
N PRO A 300 5.89 -12.52 -25.42
CA PRO A 300 6.68 -13.68 -25.04
C PRO A 300 7.58 -14.13 -26.17
N ARG A 301 8.38 -13.21 -26.67
CA ARG A 301 9.46 -13.46 -27.61
C ARG A 301 10.67 -13.92 -26.82
N MET A 302 11.58 -14.62 -27.50
CA MET A 302 12.87 -15.02 -26.91
C MET A 302 13.82 -13.83 -26.67
N GLU A 303 13.30 -12.62 -26.72
CA GLU A 303 14.02 -11.42 -26.35
C GLU A 303 14.05 -11.28 -24.82
N ASN A 304 15.25 -11.13 -24.31
CA ASN A 304 15.49 -11.10 -22.87
C ASN A 304 15.16 -9.72 -22.26
N MET A 305 13.89 -9.37 -22.22
CA MET A 305 13.44 -8.01 -21.87
C MET A 305 12.56 -7.92 -20.61
N ASN A 306 12.12 -9.04 -20.08
CA ASN A 306 11.22 -9.04 -18.92
C ASN A 306 11.98 -8.66 -17.65
N GLN A 307 11.63 -7.51 -17.06
CA GLN A 307 12.24 -7.03 -15.82
C GLN A 307 11.56 -7.59 -14.56
N VAL A 308 10.31 -8.01 -14.65
CA VAL A 308 9.50 -8.45 -13.51
C VAL A 308 9.98 -9.79 -12.96
N ILE A 309 10.24 -10.77 -13.82
CA ILE A 309 10.63 -12.11 -13.41
C ILE A 309 11.89 -12.12 -12.53
N PRO A 310 12.99 -11.46 -12.92
CA PRO A 310 14.17 -11.42 -12.05
C PRO A 310 13.91 -10.68 -10.74
N LEU A 311 12.99 -9.70 -10.71
CA LEU A 311 12.62 -9.01 -9.49
C LEU A 311 11.84 -9.94 -8.53
N GLU A 312 10.89 -10.72 -9.04
CA GLU A 312 10.15 -11.70 -8.22
C GLU A 312 11.09 -12.78 -7.66
N TYR A 313 12.04 -13.26 -8.46
CA TYR A 313 13.04 -14.19 -7.97
C TYR A 313 13.94 -13.55 -6.90
N ALA A 314 14.44 -12.33 -7.12
CA ALA A 314 15.22 -11.62 -6.13
C ALA A 314 14.44 -11.42 -4.83
N ARG A 315 13.14 -11.08 -4.93
CA ARG A 315 12.25 -10.96 -3.76
C ARG A 315 12.18 -12.27 -2.98
N TYR A 316 11.95 -13.37 -3.67
CA TYR A 316 11.84 -14.68 -3.04
C TYR A 316 13.10 -15.03 -2.22
N ILE A 317 14.31 -14.88 -2.80
CA ILE A 317 15.54 -15.19 -2.08
C ILE A 317 15.92 -14.17 -1.01
N LEU A 318 15.45 -12.92 -1.10
CA LEU A 318 15.64 -11.92 -0.04
C LEU A 318 14.70 -12.17 1.15
N LEU A 319 13.49 -12.67 0.91
CA LEU A 319 12.58 -13.08 1.98
C LEU A 319 12.99 -14.42 2.60
N HIS A 320 13.50 -15.35 1.78
CA HIS A 320 13.86 -16.72 2.15
C HIS A 320 15.34 -17.04 1.85
N PRO A 321 16.31 -16.34 2.50
CA PRO A 321 17.74 -16.53 2.20
C PRO A 321 18.24 -17.95 2.48
N GLU A 322 17.53 -18.72 3.30
CA GLU A 322 17.85 -20.12 3.57
C GLU A 322 17.59 -21.04 2.35
N LYS A 323 16.84 -20.58 1.36
CA LYS A 323 16.52 -21.34 0.14
C LYS A 323 17.62 -21.22 -0.93
N ASP A 324 18.48 -20.22 -0.85
CA ASP A 324 19.58 -19.97 -1.78
C ASP A 324 20.86 -19.61 -1.01
N LEU A 325 21.84 -20.49 -1.00
CA LEU A 325 23.10 -20.25 -0.29
C LEU A 325 23.90 -19.07 -0.86
N GLU A 326 23.66 -18.72 -2.11
CA GLU A 326 24.28 -17.58 -2.81
C GLU A 326 23.34 -16.36 -2.89
N TRP A 327 22.28 -16.33 -2.09
CA TRP A 327 21.22 -15.32 -2.16
C TRP A 327 21.74 -13.88 -2.26
N ARG A 328 22.83 -13.55 -1.54
CA ARG A 328 23.40 -12.19 -1.52
C ARG A 328 23.89 -11.78 -2.90
N ASP A 329 24.70 -12.62 -3.52
CA ASP A 329 25.30 -12.34 -4.82
C ASP A 329 24.24 -12.45 -5.93
N ASN A 330 23.36 -13.44 -5.83
CA ASN A 330 22.28 -13.63 -6.76
C ASN A 330 21.28 -12.47 -6.75
N ALA A 331 20.83 -12.02 -5.58
CA ALA A 331 19.93 -10.86 -5.48
C ALA A 331 20.61 -9.58 -6.02
N ARG A 332 21.88 -9.34 -5.67
CA ARG A 332 22.62 -8.20 -6.19
C ARG A 332 22.74 -8.23 -7.71
N LYS A 333 23.10 -9.39 -8.26
CA LYS A 333 23.20 -9.60 -9.71
C LYS A 333 21.87 -9.29 -10.42
N LEU A 334 20.75 -9.70 -9.86
CA LEU A 334 19.43 -9.47 -10.42
C LEU A 334 19.03 -8.00 -10.38
N ILE A 335 19.24 -7.33 -9.25
CA ILE A 335 19.00 -5.89 -9.09
C ILE A 335 19.83 -5.12 -10.15
N GLU A 336 21.12 -5.39 -10.25
CA GLU A 336 21.99 -4.71 -11.21
C GLU A 336 21.62 -5.04 -12.67
N TRP A 337 21.21 -6.29 -12.94
CA TRP A 337 20.76 -6.67 -14.28
C TRP A 337 19.52 -5.85 -14.71
N VAL A 338 18.55 -5.66 -13.81
CA VAL A 338 17.37 -4.84 -14.08
C VAL A 338 17.75 -3.38 -14.33
N LYS A 339 18.67 -2.84 -13.56
CA LYS A 339 19.13 -1.43 -13.67
C LYS A 339 19.97 -1.16 -14.91
N THR A 340 20.84 -2.08 -15.28
CA THR A 340 21.88 -1.85 -16.29
C THR A 340 21.56 -2.42 -17.65
N THR A 341 20.77 -3.47 -17.73
CA THR A 341 20.45 -4.08 -19.02
C THR A 341 19.42 -3.24 -19.77
N PRO A 342 19.74 -2.71 -20.97
CA PRO A 342 18.79 -1.93 -21.75
C PRO A 342 17.59 -2.80 -22.09
N LYS A 343 16.44 -2.40 -21.63
CA LYS A 343 15.18 -3.09 -21.81
C LYS A 343 14.20 -2.22 -22.58
N TRP A 344 13.34 -2.86 -23.27
CA TRP A 344 12.17 -2.26 -23.82
C TRP A 344 10.98 -3.16 -23.43
N PRO A 345 9.93 -2.58 -22.90
CA PRO A 345 9.81 -1.20 -22.44
C PRO A 345 10.56 -0.95 -21.12
N LYS A 346 10.94 0.30 -20.87
CA LYS A 346 11.56 0.73 -19.63
C LYS A 346 10.49 1.30 -18.71
N TYR A 347 9.99 0.50 -17.81
CA TYR A 347 8.95 0.93 -16.86
C TYR A 347 9.49 1.54 -15.58
N ILE A 348 10.75 1.29 -15.27
CA ILE A 348 11.30 1.51 -13.93
C ILE A 348 12.10 2.80 -13.88
N VAL A 349 11.71 3.69 -12.99
CA VAL A 349 12.53 4.80 -12.50
C VAL A 349 13.30 4.31 -11.29
N HIS A 350 14.60 4.51 -11.24
CA HIS A 350 15.40 4.09 -10.09
C HIS A 350 16.30 5.20 -9.59
N GLY A 351 16.48 5.25 -8.27
CA GLY A 351 17.28 6.27 -7.59
C GLY A 351 16.80 7.69 -7.87
N ALA A 352 15.49 7.89 -7.98
CA ALA A 352 14.84 9.04 -8.59
C ALA A 352 15.42 10.40 -8.18
N THR A 353 16.35 10.89 -8.95
CA THR A 353 16.72 12.31 -9.00
C THR A 353 15.85 13.04 -10.02
N VAL A 354 14.92 12.33 -10.61
CA VAL A 354 14.08 12.78 -11.70
C VAL A 354 13.03 13.74 -11.17
N THR A 355 13.00 14.91 -11.75
CA THR A 355 12.05 15.97 -11.44
C THR A 355 10.95 16.10 -12.49
N THR A 356 10.79 15.09 -13.37
CA THR A 356 9.84 15.09 -14.48
C THR A 356 8.92 13.88 -14.40
N GLU A 357 7.78 13.96 -15.05
CA GLU A 357 6.83 12.86 -15.23
C GLU A 357 7.42 11.72 -16.07
N GLN A 358 8.43 12.03 -16.82
CA GLN A 358 9.10 11.12 -17.74
C GLN A 358 10.39 10.63 -17.11
N GLY A 359 10.59 9.33 -17.07
CA GLY A 359 11.85 8.74 -16.66
C GLY A 359 13.01 9.16 -17.58
N ASP A 360 13.55 8.26 -18.36
CA ASP A 360 14.68 8.52 -19.24
C ASP A 360 14.29 9.07 -20.64
N GLY A 361 13.04 9.43 -20.85
CA GLY A 361 12.50 9.88 -22.14
C GLY A 361 12.41 8.80 -23.22
N LYS A 362 12.69 7.54 -22.87
CA LYS A 362 12.70 6.39 -23.79
C LYS A 362 11.80 5.26 -23.29
N SER A 363 11.18 5.44 -22.16
CA SER A 363 10.32 4.44 -21.57
C SER A 363 8.99 4.40 -22.29
N PHE A 364 8.47 3.21 -22.43
CA PHE A 364 7.16 2.93 -23.00
C PHE A 364 6.39 2.10 -21.98
N CYS A 365 5.37 2.66 -21.41
CA CYS A 365 4.45 1.94 -20.56
C CYS A 365 3.07 2.02 -21.17
N CYS A 366 2.38 0.90 -21.17
CA CYS A 366 0.93 0.88 -21.39
C CYS A 366 0.44 1.49 -22.72
N GLY A 367 1.30 1.46 -23.74
CA GLY A 367 0.96 1.97 -25.06
C GLY A 367 1.35 3.42 -25.31
N ALA A 368 1.88 4.13 -24.33
CA ALA A 368 2.36 5.50 -24.50
C ALA A 368 3.89 5.61 -24.39
N PRO A 369 4.57 6.28 -25.30
CA PRO A 369 6.01 6.49 -25.20
C PRO A 369 6.32 7.45 -24.03
N ASN A 370 7.43 7.16 -23.33
CA ASN A 370 8.00 8.00 -22.26
C ASN A 370 7.31 7.95 -20.90
N GLU A 371 6.54 6.91 -20.61
CA GLU A 371 5.88 6.75 -19.31
C GLU A 371 6.56 5.66 -18.48
N CYS A 372 6.65 5.88 -17.16
CA CYS A 372 7.18 4.94 -16.20
C CYS A 372 6.07 4.52 -15.25
N CYS A 373 6.05 3.24 -14.89
CA CYS A 373 5.09 2.68 -13.95
C CYS A 373 5.57 2.85 -12.51
N ASP A 374 4.70 3.34 -11.66
CA ASP A 374 4.94 3.41 -10.21
C ASP A 374 4.95 2.02 -9.58
N SER A 375 4.10 1.08 -10.01
CA SER A 375 4.10 -0.31 -9.57
C SER A 375 5.44 -1.01 -9.83
N HIS A 376 5.98 -0.91 -11.03
CA HIS A 376 7.29 -1.49 -11.37
C HIS A 376 8.46 -0.82 -10.67
N THR A 377 8.39 0.50 -10.51
CA THR A 377 9.35 1.27 -9.72
C THR A 377 9.35 0.81 -8.27
N SER A 378 8.15 0.59 -7.69
CA SER A 378 7.97 0.06 -6.34
C SER A 378 8.56 -1.34 -6.18
N ARG A 379 8.46 -2.22 -7.18
CA ARG A 379 9.06 -3.56 -7.16
C ARG A 379 10.57 -3.49 -6.96
N LEU A 380 11.27 -2.68 -7.75
CA LEU A 380 12.72 -2.53 -7.61
C LEU A 380 13.08 -1.86 -6.27
N ALA A 381 12.39 -0.79 -5.90
CA ALA A 381 12.64 -0.07 -4.66
C ALA A 381 12.45 -0.96 -3.42
N ALA A 382 11.42 -1.82 -3.42
CA ALA A 382 11.23 -2.79 -2.33
C ALA A 382 12.40 -3.78 -2.21
N LEU A 383 12.93 -4.26 -3.33
CA LEU A 383 14.09 -5.16 -3.31
C LEU A 383 15.36 -4.49 -2.80
N GLU A 384 15.59 -3.24 -3.17
CA GLU A 384 16.70 -2.44 -2.68
C GLU A 384 16.61 -2.24 -1.16
N ALA A 385 15.39 -1.96 -0.65
CA ALA A 385 15.12 -1.87 0.78
C ALA A 385 15.32 -3.21 1.50
N LEU A 386 14.80 -4.33 0.95
CA LEU A 386 15.01 -5.68 1.50
C LEU A 386 16.48 -6.08 1.49
N TYR A 387 17.22 -5.76 0.41
CA TYR A 387 18.64 -6.02 0.34
C TYR A 387 19.42 -5.22 1.39
N TYR A 388 19.10 -3.93 1.56
CA TYR A 388 19.65 -3.12 2.65
C TYR A 388 19.38 -3.75 4.02
N ALA A 389 18.17 -4.16 4.30
CA ALA A 389 17.80 -4.77 5.59
C ALA A 389 18.64 -6.01 5.92
N ARG A 390 19.06 -6.78 4.90
CA ARG A 390 19.89 -7.98 5.04
C ARG A 390 21.39 -7.73 5.04
N THR A 391 21.86 -6.65 4.40
CA THR A 391 23.29 -6.43 4.14
C THR A 391 23.86 -5.17 4.75
N GLY A 392 23.00 -4.19 5.07
CA GLY A 392 23.42 -2.85 5.52
C GLY A 392 23.83 -1.91 4.36
N ASP A 393 23.56 -2.23 3.10
CA ASP A 393 23.89 -1.40 1.93
C ASP A 393 23.08 -0.09 1.91
N THR A 394 23.66 0.96 2.49
CA THR A 394 23.00 2.27 2.61
C THR A 394 22.80 2.98 1.28
N ALA A 395 23.57 2.65 0.25
CA ALA A 395 23.38 3.22 -1.08
C ALA A 395 22.06 2.73 -1.69
N LEU A 396 21.78 1.43 -1.57
CA LEU A 396 20.50 0.89 -2.02
C LEU A 396 19.31 1.36 -1.18
N LYS A 397 19.50 1.59 0.13
CA LYS A 397 18.47 2.23 0.96
C LYS A 397 18.10 3.63 0.44
N GLU A 398 19.11 4.43 0.10
CA GLU A 398 18.89 5.78 -0.44
C GLU A 398 18.22 5.73 -1.82
N GLU A 399 18.61 4.83 -2.70
CA GLU A 399 17.98 4.64 -4.01
C GLU A 399 16.50 4.24 -3.85
N ALA A 400 16.22 3.27 -3.00
CA ALA A 400 14.87 2.84 -2.67
C ALA A 400 14.02 4.01 -2.13
N PHE A 401 14.56 4.80 -1.21
CA PHE A 401 13.89 5.96 -0.65
C PHE A 401 13.50 6.98 -1.74
N ARG A 402 14.42 7.30 -2.64
CA ARG A 402 14.13 8.25 -3.73
C ARG A 402 13.14 7.70 -4.75
N SER A 403 13.23 6.42 -5.05
CA SER A 403 12.25 5.75 -5.92
C SER A 403 10.85 5.74 -5.30
N PHE A 404 10.72 5.43 -4.02
CA PHE A 404 9.42 5.51 -3.33
C PHE A 404 8.91 6.95 -3.18
N ASN A 405 9.78 7.93 -2.97
CA ASN A 405 9.37 9.33 -3.01
C ASN A 405 8.72 9.69 -4.35
N TRP A 406 9.29 9.21 -5.46
CA TRP A 406 8.69 9.38 -6.78
C TRP A 406 7.32 8.69 -6.89
N VAL A 407 7.18 7.47 -6.38
CA VAL A 407 5.92 6.71 -6.37
C VAL A 407 4.80 7.47 -5.65
N THR A 408 5.10 8.19 -4.56
CA THR A 408 4.06 8.91 -3.82
C THR A 408 3.33 9.99 -4.64
N TYR A 409 3.94 10.47 -5.71
CA TYR A 409 3.30 11.44 -6.61
C TYR A 409 2.15 10.85 -7.45
N PHE A 410 2.02 9.53 -7.48
CA PHE A 410 0.94 8.79 -8.16
C PHE A 410 -0.19 8.39 -7.21
N GLN A 411 -0.17 8.88 -5.98
CA GLN A 411 -1.18 8.58 -4.98
C GLN A 411 -2.58 8.92 -5.45
N GLY A 412 -3.44 7.91 -5.55
CA GLY A 412 -4.86 8.06 -5.85
C GLY A 412 -5.14 8.91 -7.08
N MET A 413 -6.34 8.88 -7.54
CA MET A 413 -6.79 9.76 -8.61
C MET A 413 -7.85 10.70 -8.08
N PRO A 414 -7.51 11.94 -7.72
CA PRO A 414 -8.55 12.93 -7.52
C PRO A 414 -9.34 13.10 -8.82
N PRO A 415 -10.63 13.42 -8.78
CA PRO A 415 -11.51 13.51 -9.95
C PRO A 415 -10.99 14.38 -11.10
N ASN A 416 -10.00 15.21 -10.84
CA ASN A 416 -9.44 16.17 -11.79
C ASN A 416 -7.94 15.96 -12.06
N ALA A 417 -7.33 14.89 -11.56
CA ALA A 417 -5.94 14.60 -11.86
C ALA A 417 -5.83 13.92 -13.22
N HIS A 418 -4.95 14.43 -14.06
CA HIS A 418 -4.48 13.66 -15.20
C HIS A 418 -3.64 12.50 -14.63
N THR A 419 -3.95 11.29 -15.04
CA THR A 419 -3.02 10.20 -14.80
C THR A 419 -1.73 10.49 -15.56
N PRO A 420 -0.58 10.06 -15.07
CA PRO A 420 0.66 10.18 -15.80
C PRO A 420 0.59 9.50 -17.17
N PHE A 421 -0.30 8.55 -17.33
CA PHE A 421 -0.48 7.75 -18.52
C PHE A 421 -1.45 8.36 -19.55
N GLY A 422 -2.01 9.52 -19.30
CA GLY A 422 -2.98 10.14 -20.22
C GLY A 422 -4.25 9.32 -20.46
N ASN A 423 -4.23 8.04 -20.12
CA ASN A 423 -5.34 7.10 -20.05
C ASN A 423 -5.37 6.44 -18.67
N GLN A 424 -6.46 5.80 -18.31
CA GLN A 424 -6.74 5.30 -16.98
C GLN A 424 -6.62 3.76 -16.90
N TRP A 425 -6.01 3.15 -17.88
CA TRP A 425 -6.10 1.72 -18.13
C TRP A 425 -5.37 0.86 -17.09
N TRP A 426 -4.37 1.42 -16.41
CA TRP A 426 -3.52 0.68 -15.46
C TRP A 426 -3.82 0.97 -14.01
N PHE A 427 -4.94 1.59 -13.76
CA PHE A 427 -5.32 2.05 -12.44
C PHE A 427 -5.38 0.91 -11.40
N THR A 428 -5.90 -0.25 -11.78
CA THR A 428 -6.03 -1.39 -10.87
C THR A 428 -4.70 -2.09 -10.56
N ASP A 429 -3.77 -2.09 -11.50
CA ASP A 429 -2.41 -2.60 -11.28
C ASP A 429 -1.67 -1.76 -10.23
N GLU A 430 -1.78 -0.44 -10.34
CA GLU A 430 -1.23 0.49 -9.36
C GLU A 430 -1.84 0.30 -7.96
N PHE A 431 -3.11 -0.04 -7.86
CA PHE A 431 -3.77 -0.27 -6.57
C PHE A 431 -3.31 -1.51 -5.83
N ALA A 432 -2.81 -2.49 -6.51
CA ALA A 432 -2.43 -3.76 -5.91
C ALA A 432 -0.91 -3.87 -5.72
N ASP A 433 -0.13 -3.63 -6.77
CA ASP A 433 1.28 -3.96 -6.77
C ASP A 433 2.15 -2.88 -6.12
N GLY A 434 1.98 -1.61 -6.49
CA GLY A 434 2.74 -0.52 -5.88
C GLY A 434 2.59 -0.47 -4.36
N PRO A 435 1.36 -0.45 -3.81
CA PRO A 435 1.12 -0.51 -2.36
C PRO A 435 1.71 -1.75 -1.68
N ARG A 436 1.55 -2.93 -2.26
CA ARG A 436 2.12 -4.17 -1.74
C ARG A 436 3.63 -4.05 -1.55
N ARG A 437 4.33 -3.50 -2.53
CA ARG A 437 5.78 -3.33 -2.50
C ARG A 437 6.22 -2.25 -1.52
N MET A 438 5.48 -1.17 -1.39
CA MET A 438 5.75 -0.16 -0.37
C MET A 438 5.62 -0.72 1.04
N MET A 439 4.67 -1.63 1.28
CA MET A 439 4.54 -2.32 2.56
C MET A 439 5.66 -3.35 2.79
N ASP A 440 6.20 -4.02 1.75
CA ASP A 440 7.44 -4.80 1.86
C ASP A 440 8.61 -3.93 2.33
N ALA A 441 8.67 -2.68 1.85
CA ALA A 441 9.69 -1.74 2.28
C ALA A 441 9.53 -1.30 3.74
N PHE A 442 8.32 -1.18 4.27
CA PHE A 442 8.09 -0.94 5.70
C PHE A 442 8.57 -2.09 6.57
N TRP A 443 8.44 -3.32 6.10
CA TRP A 443 9.04 -4.46 6.79
C TRP A 443 10.57 -4.37 6.81
N ALA A 444 11.17 -4.02 5.67
CA ALA A 444 12.61 -3.87 5.52
C ALA A 444 13.20 -2.68 6.29
N VAL A 445 12.49 -1.54 6.28
CA VAL A 445 12.89 -0.26 6.86
C VAL A 445 11.73 0.31 7.70
N PRO A 446 11.47 -0.24 8.89
CA PRO A 446 10.30 0.11 9.70
C PRO A 446 10.21 1.59 10.07
N GLU A 447 11.33 2.30 10.10
CA GLU A 447 11.39 3.73 10.37
C GLU A 447 10.74 4.58 9.27
N TRP A 448 10.43 4.02 8.09
CA TRP A 448 9.66 4.70 7.05
C TRP A 448 8.16 4.70 7.32
N ALA A 449 7.68 3.85 8.22
CA ALA A 449 6.29 3.92 8.68
C ALA A 449 6.09 5.09 9.66
N PRO A 450 4.85 5.60 9.84
CA PRO A 450 4.56 6.71 10.75
C PRO A 450 5.09 6.48 12.17
N ALA A 451 5.65 7.54 12.77
CA ALA A 451 6.19 7.48 14.13
C ALA A 451 5.14 7.71 15.22
N ASP A 452 4.06 8.35 14.85
CA ASP A 452 2.95 8.78 15.70
C ASP A 452 1.75 7.81 15.68
N GLU A 453 1.86 6.75 14.91
CA GLU A 453 0.90 5.65 14.81
C GLU A 453 1.54 4.32 15.23
N SER A 454 0.71 3.34 15.61
CA SER A 454 1.16 1.98 15.89
C SER A 454 0.70 1.06 14.78
N HIS A 455 1.64 0.36 14.15
CA HIS A 455 1.38 -0.56 13.07
C HIS A 455 2.25 -1.80 13.17
N LEU A 456 1.68 -2.97 12.88
CA LEU A 456 2.43 -4.17 12.57
C LEU A 456 2.82 -4.08 11.09
N VAL A 457 4.11 -3.92 10.82
CA VAL A 457 4.67 -3.65 9.50
C VAL A 457 5.27 -4.87 8.83
N GLY A 458 5.46 -5.96 9.57
CA GLY A 458 5.95 -7.23 9.03
C GLY A 458 5.81 -8.37 10.02
N SER A 459 5.60 -9.58 9.50
CA SER A 459 5.53 -10.83 10.25
C SER A 459 5.99 -11.98 9.36
N ASP A 460 6.73 -12.94 9.94
CA ASP A 460 7.10 -14.17 9.22
C ASP A 460 5.91 -15.13 9.05
N SER A 461 4.83 -14.94 9.82
CA SER A 461 3.59 -15.72 9.75
C SER A 461 2.40 -14.86 9.34
N VAL A 462 1.32 -15.48 8.84
CA VAL A 462 0.08 -14.77 8.56
C VAL A 462 -0.56 -14.28 9.84
N VAL A 463 -0.94 -13.01 9.88
CA VAL A 463 -1.66 -12.41 11.01
C VAL A 463 -3.15 -12.69 10.83
N THR A 464 -3.73 -13.44 11.78
CA THR A 464 -5.13 -13.88 11.73
C THR A 464 -6.08 -12.94 12.44
N LYS A 465 -5.55 -12.17 13.39
CA LYS A 465 -6.30 -11.17 14.15
C LYS A 465 -5.37 -10.08 14.63
N ILE A 466 -5.85 -8.84 14.64
CA ILE A 466 -5.12 -7.71 15.22
C ILE A 466 -6.07 -6.66 15.75
N ALA A 467 -5.66 -5.98 16.83
CA ALA A 467 -6.36 -4.82 17.37
C ALA A 467 -5.35 -3.81 17.94
N TYR A 468 -5.61 -2.55 17.66
CA TYR A 468 -4.83 -1.41 18.14
C TYR A 468 -5.62 -0.64 19.20
N GLY A 469 -5.01 -0.43 20.37
CA GLY A 469 -5.58 0.34 21.45
C GLY A 469 -4.68 1.50 21.87
N LYS A 470 -5.14 2.31 22.82
CA LYS A 470 -4.32 3.37 23.40
C LYS A 470 -3.19 2.75 24.22
N GLY A 471 -1.97 2.79 23.69
CA GLY A 471 -0.80 2.17 24.33
C GLY A 471 -0.81 0.64 24.30
N SER A 472 -1.55 0.02 23.40
CA SER A 472 -1.57 -1.42 23.26
C SER A 472 -1.71 -1.88 21.82
N VAL A 473 -1.14 -3.06 21.54
CA VAL A 473 -1.36 -3.80 20.29
C VAL A 473 -1.51 -5.27 20.67
N THR A 474 -2.63 -5.87 20.26
CA THR A 474 -2.86 -7.32 20.42
C THR A 474 -3.06 -7.97 19.08
N TYR A 475 -2.43 -9.11 18.85
CA TYR A 475 -2.59 -9.82 17.61
C TYR A 475 -2.37 -11.32 17.76
N SER A 476 -2.82 -12.07 16.75
CA SER A 476 -2.59 -13.51 16.65
C SER A 476 -2.03 -13.85 15.29
N THR A 477 -1.09 -14.80 15.26
CA THR A 477 -0.50 -15.35 14.03
C THR A 477 -1.02 -16.74 13.74
N PHE A 478 -0.91 -17.21 12.50
CA PHE A 478 -1.27 -18.58 12.11
C PHE A 478 -0.30 -19.59 12.74
N ASP A 479 1.01 -19.32 12.66
CA ASP A 479 2.03 -20.17 13.28
C ASP A 479 2.34 -19.67 14.71
N PRO A 480 2.65 -20.56 15.63
CA PRO A 480 3.10 -20.20 16.97
C PRO A 480 4.54 -19.63 16.99
N ASN A 481 5.31 -19.88 15.96
CA ASN A 481 6.68 -19.39 15.79
C ASN A 481 6.72 -18.32 14.69
N SER A 482 7.00 -17.08 15.09
CA SER A 482 7.12 -15.95 14.17
C SER A 482 8.11 -14.92 14.70
N THR A 483 8.63 -14.12 13.78
CA THR A 483 9.33 -12.88 14.08
C THR A 483 8.55 -11.73 13.48
N ASP A 484 8.11 -10.83 14.35
CA ASP A 484 7.20 -9.75 13.99
C ASP A 484 7.85 -8.40 14.20
N VAL A 485 7.50 -7.44 13.37
CA VAL A 485 8.04 -6.08 13.39
C VAL A 485 6.91 -5.08 13.50
N LEU A 486 6.97 -4.25 14.53
CA LEU A 486 6.02 -3.18 14.75
C LEU A 486 6.71 -1.82 14.78
N ARG A 487 6.04 -0.82 14.24
CA ARG A 487 6.31 0.57 14.50
C ARG A 487 5.33 1.03 15.56
N LEU A 488 5.79 1.63 16.66
CA LEU A 488 4.93 2.01 17.80
C LEU A 488 4.96 3.52 18.04
N ASN A 489 3.83 4.09 18.43
CA ASN A 489 3.75 5.46 18.92
C ASN A 489 4.01 5.56 20.44
N PHE A 490 4.30 4.43 21.09
CA PHE A 490 4.60 4.34 22.52
C PHE A 490 5.81 3.42 22.76
N ALA A 491 6.44 3.53 23.95
CA ALA A 491 7.43 2.57 24.41
C ALA A 491 6.72 1.40 25.11
N PRO A 492 7.03 0.14 24.77
CA PRO A 492 6.42 -0.99 25.44
C PRO A 492 6.95 -1.15 26.89
N ASP A 493 6.04 -1.25 27.84
CA ASP A 493 6.34 -1.60 29.24
C ASP A 493 6.43 -3.13 29.41
N SER A 494 5.67 -3.85 28.61
CA SER A 494 5.66 -5.32 28.60
C SER A 494 5.19 -5.87 27.27
N VAL A 495 5.73 -7.04 26.93
CA VAL A 495 5.32 -7.85 25.77
C VAL A 495 5.05 -9.26 26.29
N TRP A 496 3.94 -9.84 25.86
CA TRP A 496 3.47 -11.16 26.28
C TRP A 496 3.22 -12.05 25.09
N SER A 497 3.44 -13.35 25.24
CA SER A 497 3.03 -14.36 24.27
C SER A 497 2.41 -15.53 25.02
N GLY A 498 1.14 -15.88 24.65
CA GLY A 498 0.38 -16.95 25.31
C GLY A 498 0.26 -16.83 26.83
N GLY A 499 0.18 -15.60 27.33
CA GLY A 499 0.13 -15.31 28.78
C GLY A 499 1.49 -15.34 29.50
N GLY A 500 2.59 -15.70 28.79
CA GLY A 500 3.95 -15.60 29.30
C GLY A 500 4.61 -14.27 28.94
N LYS A 501 5.21 -13.59 29.93
CA LYS A 501 5.94 -12.34 29.68
C LYS A 501 7.24 -12.63 28.94
N LEU A 502 7.45 -11.98 27.80
CA LEU A 502 8.67 -12.06 27.02
C LEU A 502 9.79 -11.20 27.63
N ALA A 503 11.02 -11.70 27.56
CA ALA A 503 12.18 -10.94 28.01
C ALA A 503 12.62 -9.91 26.96
N ARG A 504 12.96 -8.69 27.40
CA ARG A 504 13.67 -7.74 26.56
C ARG A 504 15.09 -8.23 26.33
N ARG A 505 15.55 -8.21 25.09
CA ARG A 505 16.85 -8.78 24.66
C ARG A 505 17.62 -7.77 23.80
N ASN A 506 18.89 -8.08 23.58
CA ASN A 506 19.74 -7.33 22.66
C ASN A 506 19.64 -7.87 21.22
N ASP A 507 19.26 -9.14 21.06
CA ASP A 507 19.01 -9.80 19.77
C ASP A 507 17.84 -10.78 19.88
N LEU A 508 17.41 -11.31 18.74
CA LEU A 508 16.29 -12.27 18.67
C LEU A 508 16.74 -13.69 18.30
N ARG A 509 17.92 -14.11 18.75
CA ARG A 509 18.35 -15.52 18.60
C ARG A 509 17.49 -16.48 19.41
N GLN A 510 16.77 -15.98 20.40
CA GLN A 510 15.85 -16.70 21.25
C GLN A 510 14.54 -15.90 21.39
N GLU A 511 13.48 -16.55 21.83
CA GLU A 511 12.21 -15.93 22.18
C GLU A 511 12.38 -14.71 23.08
N GLY A 512 11.74 -13.61 22.72
CA GLY A 512 11.85 -12.32 23.41
C GLY A 512 11.56 -11.15 22.49
N TYR A 513 11.93 -9.95 22.91
CA TYR A 513 11.75 -8.76 22.07
C TYR A 513 12.92 -7.79 22.19
N THR A 514 13.14 -7.03 21.12
CA THR A 514 14.02 -5.85 21.10
C THR A 514 13.20 -4.60 20.86
N PHE A 515 13.58 -3.47 21.45
CA PHE A 515 12.93 -2.19 21.19
C PHE A 515 13.98 -1.09 21.07
N ASP A 516 13.95 -0.39 19.95
CA ASP A 516 14.76 0.80 19.70
C ASP A 516 13.94 2.05 20.06
N ASN A 517 14.38 2.76 21.08
CA ASN A 517 13.72 3.97 21.55
C ASN A 517 13.73 5.13 20.55
N THR A 518 14.74 5.20 19.67
CA THR A 518 14.88 6.28 18.69
C THR A 518 13.95 6.08 17.50
N SER A 519 14.02 4.91 16.89
CA SER A 519 13.16 4.57 15.77
C SER A 519 11.78 4.05 16.19
N ARG A 520 11.55 3.80 17.49
CA ARG A 520 10.33 3.19 18.05
C ARG A 520 9.93 1.88 17.37
N VAL A 521 10.91 1.14 16.91
CA VAL A 521 10.73 -0.16 16.27
C VAL A 521 10.81 -1.25 17.33
N LEU A 522 9.74 -2.01 17.45
CA LEU A 522 9.66 -3.22 18.25
C LEU A 522 9.79 -4.43 17.35
N ARG A 523 10.71 -5.35 17.69
CA ARG A 523 10.80 -6.66 17.06
C ARG A 523 10.54 -7.72 18.11
N ILE A 524 9.67 -8.67 17.80
CA ILE A 524 9.26 -9.74 18.71
C ILE A 524 9.56 -11.08 18.03
N ARG A 525 10.19 -11.99 18.76
CA ARG A 525 10.24 -13.41 18.42
C ARG A 525 9.47 -14.21 19.44
N HIS A 526 8.46 -14.93 19.00
CA HIS A 526 7.70 -15.86 19.83
C HIS A 526 7.71 -17.25 19.19
N GLU A 527 7.66 -18.29 20.03
CA GLU A 527 7.89 -19.68 19.57
C GLU A 527 6.82 -20.67 20.08
N ARG A 528 5.95 -20.25 21.01
CA ARG A 528 5.08 -21.17 21.74
C ARG A 528 3.60 -20.86 21.62
N SER A 529 3.27 -19.67 21.25
CA SER A 529 1.89 -19.21 21.18
C SER A 529 1.68 -18.34 19.96
N ARG A 530 0.47 -18.42 19.44
CA ARG A 530 0.00 -17.55 18.36
C ARG A 530 -0.34 -16.15 18.82
N ASP A 531 -0.70 -15.99 20.11
CA ASP A 531 -1.21 -14.73 20.64
C ASP A 531 -0.08 -13.88 21.22
N VAL A 532 -0.05 -12.62 20.83
CA VAL A 532 0.90 -11.62 21.30
C VAL A 532 0.14 -10.39 21.81
N ASP A 533 0.59 -9.89 22.96
CA ASP A 533 0.05 -8.68 23.60
C ASP A 533 1.20 -7.73 23.95
N VAL A 534 1.14 -6.51 23.41
CA VAL A 534 2.10 -5.44 23.66
C VAL A 534 1.40 -4.34 24.46
N GLN A 535 1.92 -4.01 25.63
CA GLN A 535 1.36 -3.00 26.52
C GLN A 535 2.39 -1.93 26.84
N GLY A 536 1.96 -0.68 26.86
CA GLY A 536 2.79 0.47 27.23
C GLY A 536 1.95 1.72 27.46
N THR A 537 2.61 2.81 27.76
CA THR A 537 1.96 4.09 28.00
C THR A 537 1.96 4.91 26.73
N ALA A 538 0.78 5.17 26.17
CA ALA A 538 0.65 6.01 24.98
C ALA A 538 0.98 7.47 25.32
N ALA A 539 1.76 8.11 24.46
CA ALA A 539 1.80 9.55 24.42
C ALA A 539 0.45 10.11 23.92
N GLU A 540 0.06 11.30 24.37
CA GLU A 540 -1.06 11.98 23.74
C GLU A 540 -0.70 12.29 22.27
N PRO A 541 -1.61 12.06 21.33
CA PRO A 541 -1.31 12.33 19.93
C PRO A 541 -1.05 13.80 19.71
N ILE A 542 0.01 14.11 18.97
CA ILE A 542 0.26 15.47 18.48
C ILE A 542 -0.68 15.69 17.31
N PRO A 543 -1.66 16.60 17.39
CA PRO A 543 -2.58 16.81 16.29
C PRO A 543 -1.87 17.45 15.09
N LEU A 544 -2.22 17.02 13.90
CA LEU A 544 -1.91 17.78 12.68
C LEU A 544 -2.85 18.98 12.62
N VAL A 545 -2.31 20.14 12.27
CA VAL A 545 -3.06 21.40 12.22
C VAL A 545 -3.08 21.94 10.79
N ILE A 546 -4.26 22.26 10.32
CA ILE A 546 -4.43 23.01 9.07
C ILE A 546 -4.64 24.47 9.42
N ASP A 547 -3.72 25.30 8.98
CA ASP A 547 -3.91 26.73 8.80
C ASP A 547 -4.32 27.02 7.34
N PHE A 548 -4.83 28.18 7.08
CA PHE A 548 -5.26 28.61 5.75
C PHE A 548 -4.35 29.68 5.16
N ASP A 549 -3.13 29.80 5.66
CA ASP A 549 -2.15 30.80 5.28
C ASP A 549 -1.39 30.50 3.99
N ASN A 550 -1.76 29.44 3.30
CA ASN A 550 -1.12 29.07 2.05
C ASN A 550 -1.38 30.15 0.96
N PRO A 551 -0.34 30.78 0.39
CA PRO A 551 -0.47 31.85 -0.58
C PRO A 551 -1.14 31.47 -1.91
N HIS A 552 -1.34 30.17 -2.17
CA HIS A 552 -2.00 29.69 -3.38
C HIS A 552 -3.53 29.65 -3.27
N VAL A 553 -4.09 29.78 -2.08
CA VAL A 553 -5.51 29.94 -1.88
C VAL A 553 -5.76 31.43 -1.65
N GLY A 554 -6.02 32.17 -2.71
CA GLY A 554 -6.22 33.64 -2.64
C GLY A 554 -7.40 34.02 -1.75
N ALA A 555 -7.35 35.20 -1.17
CA ALA A 555 -8.45 35.78 -0.38
C ALA A 555 -9.77 35.76 -1.17
N ASN A 556 -10.85 35.36 -0.50
CA ASN A 556 -12.22 35.24 -1.05
C ASN A 556 -12.38 34.22 -2.18
N VAL A 557 -11.40 33.35 -2.38
CA VAL A 557 -11.51 32.24 -3.34
C VAL A 557 -12.24 31.07 -2.69
N ALA A 558 -13.17 30.48 -3.43
CA ALA A 558 -13.86 29.28 -3.00
C ALA A 558 -12.87 28.10 -2.89
N LEU A 559 -12.86 27.47 -1.73
CA LEU A 559 -12.08 26.28 -1.48
C LEU A 559 -12.83 25.07 -2.06
N ARG A 560 -12.27 24.42 -3.04
CA ARG A 560 -12.89 23.29 -3.76
C ARG A 560 -11.95 22.12 -3.81
N GLY A 561 -12.53 20.89 -3.76
CA GLY A 561 -11.74 19.68 -3.79
C GLY A 561 -10.86 19.54 -2.56
N GLN A 562 -9.71 18.91 -2.73
CA GLN A 562 -8.84 18.53 -1.61
C GLN A 562 -7.86 19.65 -1.21
N TYR A 563 -7.87 19.98 0.09
CA TYR A 563 -6.86 20.80 0.73
C TYR A 563 -6.78 20.49 2.24
N PRO A 564 -5.64 20.09 2.79
CA PRO A 564 -4.47 19.61 2.06
C PRO A 564 -4.82 18.39 1.20
N SER A 565 -4.09 18.23 0.11
CA SER A 565 -4.30 17.09 -0.78
C SER A 565 -4.15 15.76 -0.03
N GLY A 566 -5.04 14.83 -0.27
CA GLY A 566 -5.08 13.53 0.41
C GLY A 566 -5.63 13.56 1.85
N VAL A 567 -6.04 14.71 2.37
CA VAL A 567 -6.48 14.85 3.78
C VAL A 567 -7.94 15.26 3.90
N ILE A 568 -8.31 16.43 3.38
CA ILE A 568 -9.67 16.94 3.47
C ILE A 568 -10.19 17.33 2.08
N ASP A 569 -11.39 16.86 1.78
CA ASP A 569 -12.19 17.31 0.64
C ASP A 569 -13.21 18.35 1.11
N TRP A 570 -13.06 19.58 0.59
CA TRP A 570 -13.92 20.71 0.91
C TRP A 570 -15.18 20.81 0.03
N GLY A 571 -15.42 19.84 -0.83
CA GLY A 571 -16.59 19.78 -1.69
C GLY A 571 -16.52 20.74 -2.88
N ARG A 572 -17.65 21.28 -3.27
CA ARG A 572 -17.81 22.04 -4.52
C ARG A 572 -17.83 23.56 -4.34
N GLY A 573 -17.48 24.08 -3.17
CA GLY A 573 -17.43 25.52 -2.91
C GLY A 573 -18.33 25.98 -1.78
N GLU A 574 -18.64 25.12 -0.81
CA GLU A 574 -19.32 25.50 0.43
C GLU A 574 -18.44 26.37 1.34
N TRP A 575 -17.15 26.37 1.08
CA TRP A 575 -16.13 27.07 1.85
C TRP A 575 -15.35 28.06 1.00
N LYS A 576 -14.87 29.11 1.61
CA LYS A 576 -13.93 30.09 1.00
C LYS A 576 -12.86 30.49 2.00
N VAL A 577 -11.72 30.90 1.51
CA VAL A 577 -10.64 31.48 2.32
C VAL A 577 -10.90 32.96 2.53
N CYS A 578 -11.01 33.36 3.77
CA CYS A 578 -11.21 34.76 4.16
C CYS A 578 -9.89 35.43 4.54
N PRO A 579 -9.67 36.67 4.14
CA PRO A 579 -8.45 37.43 4.49
C PRO A 579 -8.39 37.72 6.00
N PRO A 580 -7.20 38.04 6.53
CA PRO A 580 -7.05 38.53 7.90
C PRO A 580 -8.05 39.61 8.24
N GLY A 581 -8.57 39.60 9.46
CA GLY A 581 -9.51 40.60 9.93
C GLY A 581 -10.12 40.28 11.30
N GLY A 582 -10.49 41.28 12.03
CA GLY A 582 -10.95 41.16 13.41
C GLY A 582 -9.85 40.61 14.32
N ARG A 583 -10.12 39.47 14.96
CA ARG A 583 -9.13 38.75 15.80
C ARG A 583 -8.38 37.65 15.07
N MET A 584 -8.69 37.38 13.80
CA MET A 584 -7.91 36.51 12.94
C MET A 584 -6.76 37.31 12.32
N SER A 585 -5.54 37.10 12.77
CA SER A 585 -4.34 37.78 12.27
C SER A 585 -3.83 37.20 10.95
N THR A 586 -4.33 36.04 10.59
CA THR A 586 -3.96 35.20 9.44
C THR A 586 -5.20 34.91 8.58
N PHE A 587 -5.03 34.23 7.45
CA PHE A 587 -6.15 33.76 6.66
C PHE A 587 -6.98 32.77 7.47
N SER A 588 -8.25 32.66 7.14
CA SER A 588 -9.19 31.78 7.84
C SER A 588 -10.21 31.22 6.89
N LEU A 589 -10.91 30.16 7.29
CA LEU A 589 -11.97 29.53 6.54
C LEU A 589 -13.31 30.19 6.90
N CYS A 590 -14.14 30.46 5.90
CA CYS A 590 -15.50 30.95 6.04
C CYS A 590 -16.47 30.12 5.20
N ALA A 591 -17.73 30.03 5.62
CA ALA A 591 -18.76 29.48 4.75
C ALA A 591 -18.97 30.43 3.53
N ALA A 592 -19.12 29.83 2.34
CA ALA A 592 -19.13 30.61 1.09
C ALA A 592 -20.43 31.35 0.79
N GLY A 593 -21.55 30.94 1.33
CA GLY A 593 -22.85 31.58 1.12
C GLY A 593 -23.15 32.62 2.20
N ASP A 594 -23.66 33.81 1.82
CA ASP A 594 -23.93 34.92 2.76
C ASP A 594 -25.01 34.60 3.80
N SER A 595 -25.81 33.59 3.56
CA SER A 595 -26.85 33.06 4.47
C SER A 595 -26.63 31.60 4.82
N ALA A 596 -25.41 31.10 4.66
CA ALA A 596 -25.10 29.69 4.97
C ALA A 596 -25.30 29.41 6.46
N LYS A 597 -26.10 28.41 6.76
CA LYS A 597 -26.37 27.90 8.13
C LYS A 597 -25.69 26.58 8.38
N LYS A 598 -25.26 25.90 7.34
CA LYS A 598 -24.58 24.62 7.36
C LYS A 598 -23.51 24.57 6.29
N ALA A 599 -22.35 24.01 6.63
CA ALA A 599 -21.29 23.70 5.68
C ALA A 599 -20.59 22.43 6.16
N GLN A 600 -20.07 21.64 5.24
CA GLN A 600 -19.43 20.37 5.55
C GLN A 600 -18.11 20.21 4.82
N PHE A 601 -17.29 19.34 5.37
CA PHE A 601 -16.10 18.82 4.71
C PHE A 601 -15.96 17.31 4.99
N ARG A 602 -15.16 16.61 4.20
CA ARG A 602 -14.91 15.19 4.38
C ARG A 602 -13.42 14.95 4.55
N PHE A 603 -13.06 14.08 5.46
CA PHE A 603 -11.72 13.52 5.48
C PHE A 603 -11.60 12.48 4.35
N SER A 604 -10.51 12.50 3.61
CA SER A 604 -10.19 11.45 2.61
C SER A 604 -10.10 10.07 3.26
N TYR A 605 -9.61 10.05 4.51
CA TYR A 605 -9.71 8.94 5.44
C TYR A 605 -10.36 9.41 6.73
N PRO A 606 -11.21 8.58 7.37
CA PRO A 606 -11.81 8.96 8.64
C PRO A 606 -10.75 9.39 9.65
N ARG A 607 -10.92 10.58 10.23
CA ARG A 607 -10.02 11.20 11.21
C ARG A 607 -10.82 11.71 12.41
N THR A 608 -10.18 11.80 13.54
CA THR A 608 -10.77 12.48 14.71
C THR A 608 -10.53 13.97 14.60
N LEU A 609 -11.58 14.76 14.40
CA LEU A 609 -11.48 16.21 14.57
C LEU A 609 -11.28 16.51 16.06
N MET A 610 -10.16 17.10 16.42
CA MET A 610 -9.80 17.34 17.82
C MET A 610 -10.18 18.72 18.30
N ARG A 611 -9.85 19.75 17.52
CA ARG A 611 -10.11 21.14 17.86
C ARG A 611 -10.08 22.05 16.63
N LEU A 612 -10.63 23.25 16.79
CA LEU A 612 -10.46 24.35 15.83
C LEU A 612 -10.60 25.68 16.56
N ASP A 613 -10.01 26.73 16.01
CA ASP A 613 -10.16 28.09 16.47
C ASP A 613 -11.33 28.75 15.75
N VAL A 614 -12.23 29.36 16.48
CA VAL A 614 -13.45 30.01 15.94
C VAL A 614 -13.52 31.44 16.41
N TYR A 615 -13.67 32.36 15.47
CA TYR A 615 -13.90 33.78 15.74
C TYR A 615 -15.35 34.13 15.44
N ASN A 616 -16.03 34.68 16.45
CA ASN A 616 -17.35 35.29 16.33
C ASN A 616 -17.21 36.81 16.21
N PRO A 617 -17.34 37.43 15.02
CA PRO A 617 -17.23 38.85 14.84
C PRO A 617 -18.47 39.62 15.28
N LEU A 618 -19.57 38.93 15.59
CA LEU A 618 -20.84 39.58 15.92
C LEU A 618 -20.86 40.12 17.34
N GLY A 619 -21.70 41.12 17.59
CA GLY A 619 -21.92 41.70 18.90
C GLY A 619 -22.85 40.90 19.82
N GLN A 620 -23.20 39.68 19.46
CA GLN A 620 -24.07 38.77 20.19
C GLN A 620 -23.47 37.36 20.28
N GLU A 621 -23.95 36.57 21.22
CA GLU A 621 -23.57 35.17 21.32
C GLU A 621 -24.11 34.39 20.11
N VAL A 622 -23.30 33.42 19.65
CA VAL A 622 -23.64 32.53 18.54
C VAL A 622 -23.48 31.08 18.98
N ILE A 623 -24.44 30.26 18.64
CA ILE A 623 -24.37 28.81 18.88
C ILE A 623 -23.78 28.16 17.63
N LEU A 624 -22.71 27.36 17.83
CA LEU A 624 -22.10 26.52 16.81
C LEU A 624 -22.26 25.06 17.20
N THR A 625 -22.86 24.26 16.33
CA THR A 625 -22.98 22.82 16.49
C THR A 625 -22.08 22.10 15.48
N ILE A 626 -21.29 21.15 15.95
CA ILE A 626 -20.43 20.28 15.12
C ILE A 626 -21.01 18.87 15.16
N ARG A 627 -21.23 18.28 13.97
CA ARG A 627 -21.81 16.95 13.77
C ARG A 627 -20.94 16.08 12.88
N ALA A 628 -20.96 14.79 13.15
CA ALA A 628 -20.51 13.76 12.24
C ALA A 628 -21.45 12.54 12.35
N PRO A 629 -21.62 11.73 11.28
CA PRO A 629 -22.66 10.69 11.22
C PRO A 629 -22.66 9.72 12.40
N GLU A 630 -21.49 9.36 12.91
CA GLU A 630 -21.32 8.33 13.94
C GLU A 630 -20.88 8.91 15.28
N MET A 631 -20.98 10.23 15.45
CA MET A 631 -20.46 10.92 16.62
C MET A 631 -21.55 11.63 17.40
N ARG A 632 -21.34 11.71 18.72
CA ARG A 632 -22.14 12.61 19.53
C ARG A 632 -21.93 14.04 19.06
N GLU A 633 -23.02 14.75 18.72
CA GLU A 633 -22.93 16.16 18.40
C GLU A 633 -22.37 16.97 19.57
N VAL A 634 -21.64 18.01 19.25
CA VAL A 634 -21.10 18.96 20.25
C VAL A 634 -21.52 20.36 19.88
N THR A 635 -21.98 21.09 20.90
CA THR A 635 -22.48 22.46 20.75
C THR A 635 -21.69 23.42 21.62
N PHE A 636 -21.37 24.57 21.05
CA PHE A 636 -20.56 25.60 21.70
C PHE A 636 -21.28 26.93 21.63
N THR A 637 -21.26 27.66 22.74
CA THR A 637 -21.68 29.06 22.79
C THR A 637 -20.46 29.96 22.56
N LEU A 638 -20.45 30.66 21.45
CA LEU A 638 -19.36 31.57 21.04
C LEU A 638 -19.66 32.98 21.51
N LYS A 639 -18.81 33.50 22.37
CA LYS A 639 -18.96 34.84 22.96
C LYS A 639 -18.82 35.94 21.90
N PRO A 640 -19.52 37.11 22.10
CA PRO A 640 -19.43 38.24 21.19
C PRO A 640 -17.98 38.72 21.01
N GLY A 641 -17.55 38.96 19.78
CA GLY A 641 -16.25 39.48 19.43
C GLY A 641 -15.05 38.61 19.88
N ALA A 642 -15.27 37.37 20.26
CA ALA A 642 -14.24 36.51 20.82
C ALA A 642 -13.67 35.53 19.77
N LEU A 643 -12.35 35.31 19.84
CA LEU A 643 -11.66 34.15 19.26
C LEU A 643 -11.57 33.07 20.33
N GLN A 644 -12.12 31.93 20.07
CA GLN A 644 -12.20 30.81 21.01
C GLN A 644 -11.63 29.54 20.37
N ARG A 645 -10.79 28.85 21.13
CA ARG A 645 -10.36 27.49 20.77
C ARG A 645 -11.37 26.50 21.34
N ILE A 646 -12.06 25.81 20.47
CA ILE A 646 -13.02 24.78 20.85
C ILE A 646 -12.45 23.39 20.65
N LYS A 647 -12.79 22.45 21.54
CA LYS A 647 -12.39 21.04 21.45
C LYS A 647 -13.62 20.18 21.33
N THR A 648 -13.63 19.25 20.37
CA THR A 648 -14.76 18.36 20.13
C THR A 648 -14.93 17.34 21.25
N GLY A 649 -13.79 16.91 21.84
CA GLY A 649 -13.78 15.80 22.79
C GLY A 649 -14.09 14.44 22.16
N TRP A 650 -14.08 14.38 20.84
CA TRP A 650 -14.31 13.12 20.13
C TRP A 650 -13.11 12.18 20.31
N MET A 651 -13.42 10.91 20.51
CA MET A 651 -12.43 9.84 20.63
C MET A 651 -12.40 8.95 19.39
N ASN A 652 -13.46 8.97 18.58
CA ASN A 652 -13.62 8.18 17.38
C ASN A 652 -13.47 9.05 16.14
N ARG A 653 -13.41 8.41 14.98
CA ARG A 653 -13.17 9.03 13.69
C ARG A 653 -14.46 9.36 12.97
N ALA A 654 -14.41 10.41 12.20
CA ALA A 654 -15.46 10.85 11.32
C ALA A 654 -14.96 10.84 9.88
N SER A 655 -15.76 10.33 8.96
CA SER A 655 -15.54 10.46 7.52
C SER A 655 -15.98 11.83 7.01
N ALA A 656 -17.00 12.42 7.64
CA ALA A 656 -17.54 13.72 7.29
C ALA A 656 -17.85 14.52 8.55
N VAL A 657 -17.62 15.84 8.47
CA VAL A 657 -17.92 16.78 9.55
C VAL A 657 -18.76 17.91 9.00
N SER A 658 -19.88 18.22 9.67
CA SER A 658 -20.68 19.42 9.38
C SER A 658 -20.66 20.41 10.53
N LEU A 659 -20.57 21.67 10.18
CA LEU A 659 -20.68 22.81 11.08
C LEU A 659 -22.02 23.50 10.80
N GLU A 660 -22.78 23.75 11.85
CA GLU A 660 -24.14 24.29 11.77
C GLU A 660 -24.32 25.47 12.76
N SER A 661 -24.82 26.58 12.25
CA SER A 661 -25.16 27.76 13.05
C SER A 661 -26.09 28.68 12.26
N GLU A 662 -27.03 29.35 12.93
CA GLU A 662 -27.85 30.38 12.31
C GLU A 662 -27.05 31.56 11.72
N SER A 663 -25.83 31.76 12.20
CA SER A 663 -24.90 32.79 11.77
C SER A 663 -23.60 32.23 11.20
N LEU A 664 -23.61 31.03 10.61
CA LEU A 664 -22.41 30.34 10.15
C LEU A 664 -21.59 31.18 9.16
N SER A 665 -22.27 31.91 8.26
CA SER A 665 -21.63 32.78 7.26
C SER A 665 -20.81 33.92 7.85
N ALA A 666 -21.09 34.32 9.09
CA ALA A 666 -20.32 35.34 9.80
C ALA A 666 -19.11 34.77 10.55
N LEU A 667 -19.14 33.49 10.90
CA LEU A 667 -18.06 32.89 11.68
C LEU A 667 -16.82 32.68 10.81
N ARG A 668 -15.64 32.71 11.48
CA ARG A 668 -14.36 32.40 10.88
C ARG A 668 -13.69 31.27 11.64
N PHE A 669 -13.08 30.34 10.89
CA PHE A 669 -12.46 29.13 11.41
C PHE A 669 -11.00 29.08 11.02
N ASP A 670 -10.14 28.62 11.93
CA ASP A 670 -8.72 28.47 11.68
C ASP A 670 -8.12 27.38 12.57
N ASN A 671 -6.87 26.99 12.32
CA ASN A 671 -6.12 26.03 13.13
C ASN A 671 -6.93 24.72 13.37
N LEU A 672 -7.53 24.19 12.31
CA LEU A 672 -8.27 22.96 12.37
C LEU A 672 -7.30 21.81 12.67
N ALA A 673 -7.43 21.24 13.85
CA ALA A 673 -6.56 20.18 14.33
C ALA A 673 -7.27 18.83 14.33
N TYR A 674 -6.64 17.85 13.74
CA TYR A 674 -7.16 16.48 13.64
C TYR A 674 -6.09 15.46 14.03
N SER A 675 -6.55 14.24 14.38
CA SER A 675 -5.64 13.14 14.69
C SER A 675 -4.84 12.73 13.45
N PRO A 676 -3.51 12.57 13.56
CA PRO A 676 -2.71 11.97 12.51
C PRO A 676 -3.12 10.51 12.23
N TYR A 677 -3.73 9.83 13.22
CA TYR A 677 -4.08 8.43 13.11
C TYR A 677 -5.13 8.18 12.02
N ILE A 678 -4.78 7.35 11.07
CA ILE A 678 -5.69 6.91 10.02
C ILE A 678 -6.57 5.77 10.54
N TRP A 679 -6.03 4.88 11.36
CA TRP A 679 -6.73 3.73 11.90
C TRP A 679 -6.49 3.58 13.41
N ALA A 680 -7.44 3.90 14.24
CA ALA A 680 -7.49 3.42 15.62
C ALA A 680 -8.50 2.27 15.69
N SER A 681 -8.26 1.30 16.56
CA SER A 681 -9.13 0.16 16.75
C SER A 681 -10.60 0.52 16.66
N LEU A 682 -11.29 -0.02 15.68
CA LEU A 682 -12.73 -0.16 15.74
C LEU A 682 -12.98 -1.16 16.89
N ASN A 683 -13.35 -0.67 18.06
CA ASN A 683 -13.96 -1.52 19.07
C ASN A 683 -15.31 -1.95 18.52
N PHE A 684 -15.35 -3.06 17.82
CA PHE A 684 -16.59 -3.80 17.62
C PHE A 684 -16.88 -4.56 18.92
N SER A 685 -17.46 -3.89 19.92
CA SER A 685 -18.25 -4.54 20.93
C SER A 685 -19.68 -4.52 20.40
N GLU A 686 -20.16 -5.71 20.00
CA GLU A 686 -21.47 -6.19 19.57
C GLU A 686 -21.73 -6.25 18.09
#